data_82e33c52771f30d9ac2c495147aa1fe6
#
_entry.id   82e33c52771f30d9ac2c495147aa1fe6
#
_cell.length_a   1.000
_cell.length_b   1.000
_cell.length_c   1.000
_cell.angle_alpha   90.00
_cell.angle_beta   90.00
_cell.angle_gamma   90.00
#
_symmetry.space_group_name_H-M   'P 1'
#
loop_
_entity.id
_entity.type
_entity.pdbx_description
1 polymer ?
#
loop_
_entity_poly.entity_id
_entity_poly.type
_entity_poly.pdbx_seq_one_letter_code
_entity_poly.pdbx_strand_id
1 'polypeptide(L)'
;MKKNNLCLIPRHLLILIEKIPNAMKLTFLFLVISLLTFTAEASAQRVSISLNNVKVEKILSTITKQTGLSVAYSKQIVNLDRRMSIQVEDADVAQVLEKLVADTNLSYEIKNNKIYLFEKSPTTIPIVAQQKKHITGIVVDQNGDPIIGANVVEKGTTNGTVTNLDGEFSLNTISDATLLITYIGYTEKNIPIKGENNLKIILKEDVEALEEVVVVGYGSVKKGNLTTAVSSVKSEVLENRPLQTVTDALQGTVAGLNIVQSSKPGTASSIQLRGATSLNDAGSPLLLVDGVPGEFNYLNVDDIESVTVLKDAASAAIYGSRAAHGVILVTTKRGKSAKPTFKYNGYIGVNTPTNMPKTVSSAEYARVRNESQRNLGKADIFTEDDIRKFASGEDLNRYPNTDWIDLMFKNSITTRHSIAATGGNEGVKYYLSGGFDHQTGVIPEVNQNVFNVRSNVDVAISKRFNLSFDMRYILREKDETMGTSDGTGIDGIIIDTYKMNPTYLAYYTDGSYAYNSNGIVNPLAYLYEAGNWQDDTHDASGIFKLSYEFIDGLKLTGLANVNYIFNKSSKMKRQFQITDYNSKDNVTLEQNSLDESRNYSAYYNLQALLTYQKQFGKHSLDVLAGYLQESEKSDWISAYRDGYPTDLVHVLTGGSMDNWSNDGNADHWAIASFLGRINY
;
A
#
# COMPACT_ATOMS: atom_id res chain seq x y z
N MET A 1 -41.22 -27.91 12.21
CA MET A 1 -40.87 -26.56 11.77
C MET A 1 -39.35 -26.46 11.76
N LYS A 2 -38.77 -26.56 10.55
CA LYS A 2 -37.30 -26.49 10.34
C LYS A 2 -36.88 -25.03 10.28
N LYS A 3 -36.00 -24.57 11.20
CA LYS A 3 -35.28 -23.30 11.07
C LYS A 3 -34.03 -23.52 10.19
N ASN A 4 -33.99 -22.84 9.07
CA ASN A 4 -32.82 -22.76 8.22
C ASN A 4 -31.73 -21.94 8.90
N ASN A 5 -30.57 -22.55 9.08
CA ASN A 5 -29.33 -21.86 9.44
C ASN A 5 -28.77 -21.22 8.19
N LEU A 6 -28.95 -19.91 8.03
CA LEU A 6 -28.16 -19.04 7.17
C LEU A 6 -27.64 -17.92 8.07
N CYS A 7 -26.40 -18.00 8.52
CA CYS A 7 -25.53 -16.85 8.75
C CYS A 7 -24.19 -17.28 9.30
N LEU A 8 -23.18 -17.28 8.46
CA LEU A 8 -21.77 -17.31 8.84
C LEU A 8 -21.14 -15.94 8.44
N ILE A 9 -21.68 -14.86 8.98
CA ILE A 9 -21.00 -13.57 8.97
C ILE A 9 -20.72 -13.22 10.43
N PRO A 10 -19.45 -13.02 10.83
CA PRO A 10 -19.12 -12.64 12.22
C PRO A 10 -19.83 -11.33 12.59
N ARG A 11 -20.37 -11.29 13.81
CA ARG A 11 -21.13 -10.13 14.33
C ARG A 11 -20.37 -8.80 14.25
N HIS A 12 -19.04 -8.83 14.27
CA HIS A 12 -18.17 -7.67 14.11
C HIS A 12 -18.22 -7.07 12.71
N LEU A 13 -18.43 -7.87 11.65
CA LEU A 13 -18.57 -7.38 10.28
C LEU A 13 -19.90 -6.64 10.05
N LEU A 14 -20.97 -7.07 10.73
CA LEU A 14 -22.28 -6.40 10.66
C LEU A 14 -22.28 -5.02 11.33
N ILE A 15 -21.52 -4.86 12.42
CA ILE A 15 -21.36 -3.57 13.13
C ILE A 15 -20.56 -2.57 12.29
N LEU A 16 -19.58 -3.06 11.52
CA LEU A 16 -18.82 -2.21 10.57
C LEU A 16 -19.71 -1.66 9.43
N ILE A 17 -20.64 -2.49 8.93
CA ILE A 17 -21.54 -2.09 7.83
C ILE A 17 -22.59 -1.08 8.30
N GLU A 18 -23.03 -1.11 9.56
CA GLU A 18 -23.98 -0.15 10.11
C GLU A 18 -23.40 1.26 10.28
N LYS A 19 -22.10 1.38 10.54
CA LYS A 19 -21.42 2.69 10.74
C LYS A 19 -21.09 3.44 9.45
N ILE A 20 -21.25 2.84 8.28
CA ILE A 20 -20.96 3.50 6.99
C ILE A 20 -22.10 4.45 6.62
N PRO A 21 -21.85 5.73 6.28
CA PRO A 21 -22.87 6.66 5.83
C PRO A 21 -23.68 6.12 4.64
N ASN A 22 -24.99 6.38 4.60
CA ASN A 22 -25.87 5.82 3.57
C ASN A 22 -25.46 6.19 2.14
N ALA A 23 -24.85 7.35 1.93
CA ALA A 23 -24.25 7.73 0.64
C ALA A 23 -23.10 6.80 0.23
N MET A 24 -22.26 6.36 1.16
CA MET A 24 -21.18 5.42 0.91
C MET A 24 -21.67 3.99 0.71
N LYS A 25 -22.75 3.57 1.41
CA LYS A 25 -23.41 2.28 1.15
C LYS A 25 -23.97 2.24 -0.27
N LEU A 26 -24.49 3.37 -0.77
CA LEU A 26 -25.03 3.50 -2.12
C LEU A 26 -23.92 3.47 -3.18
N THR A 27 -22.80 4.17 -2.94
CA THR A 27 -21.63 4.13 -3.85
C THR A 27 -20.95 2.77 -3.86
N PHE A 28 -20.85 2.11 -2.71
CA PHE A 28 -20.34 0.73 -2.62
C PHE A 28 -21.28 -0.26 -3.33
N LEU A 29 -22.58 -0.09 -3.18
CA LEU A 29 -23.58 -0.89 -3.90
C LEU A 29 -23.52 -0.65 -5.42
N PHE A 30 -23.34 0.59 -5.87
CA PHE A 30 -23.11 0.89 -7.29
C PHE A 30 -21.78 0.32 -7.79
N LEU A 31 -20.73 0.34 -6.99
CA LEU A 31 -19.44 -0.27 -7.32
C LEU A 31 -19.56 -1.81 -7.42
N VAL A 32 -20.25 -2.44 -6.48
CA VAL A 32 -20.54 -3.88 -6.52
C VAL A 32 -21.45 -4.24 -7.67
N ILE A 33 -22.47 -3.42 -7.99
CA ILE A 33 -23.34 -3.62 -9.15
C ILE A 33 -22.55 -3.42 -10.46
N SER A 34 -21.65 -2.44 -10.54
CA SER A 34 -20.77 -2.25 -11.70
C SER A 34 -19.75 -3.38 -11.85
N LEU A 35 -19.25 -3.94 -10.77
CA LEU A 35 -18.40 -5.14 -10.77
C LEU A 35 -19.18 -6.40 -11.20
N LEU A 36 -20.45 -6.51 -10.81
CA LEU A 36 -21.32 -7.62 -11.20
C LEU A 36 -21.79 -7.51 -12.68
N THR A 37 -21.82 -6.31 -13.25
CA THR A 37 -22.12 -6.12 -14.67
C THR A 37 -20.91 -6.30 -15.59
N PHE A 38 -19.68 -6.33 -15.05
CA PHE A 38 -18.45 -6.67 -15.77
C PHE A 38 -18.02 -8.13 -15.60
N THR A 39 -18.94 -9.05 -15.37
CA THR A 39 -18.68 -10.45 -15.67
C THR A 39 -18.59 -10.58 -17.19
N ALA A 40 -17.45 -10.21 -17.76
CA ALA A 40 -17.06 -10.66 -19.08
C ALA A 40 -17.12 -12.18 -19.03
N GLU A 41 -17.99 -12.73 -19.85
CA GLU A 41 -18.30 -14.13 -20.06
C GLU A 41 -17.03 -15.00 -20.14
N ALA A 42 -16.57 -15.51 -19.02
CA ALA A 42 -16.01 -16.84 -18.96
C ALA A 42 -17.18 -17.78 -18.60
N SER A 43 -18.23 -17.75 -19.40
CA SER A 43 -19.27 -18.76 -19.37
C SER A 43 -18.62 -20.05 -19.82
N ALA A 44 -18.34 -20.95 -18.92
CA ALA A 44 -18.36 -22.36 -19.26
C ALA A 44 -19.75 -22.59 -19.91
N GLN A 45 -19.75 -22.71 -21.24
CA GLN A 45 -21.02 -22.80 -21.99
C GLN A 45 -21.63 -24.14 -21.67
N ARG A 46 -22.70 -24.13 -20.88
CA ARG A 46 -23.37 -25.33 -20.38
C ARG A 46 -24.49 -25.73 -21.34
N VAL A 47 -24.68 -27.04 -21.51
CA VAL A 47 -25.69 -27.61 -22.38
C VAL A 47 -26.44 -28.75 -21.69
N SER A 48 -27.73 -28.85 -21.96
CA SER A 48 -28.56 -29.99 -21.55
C SER A 48 -29.07 -30.69 -22.81
N ILE A 49 -28.61 -31.93 -23.04
CA ILE A 49 -28.92 -32.72 -24.22
C ILE A 49 -29.39 -34.10 -23.77
N SER A 50 -30.62 -34.48 -24.17
CA SER A 50 -31.17 -35.81 -23.98
C SER A 50 -31.64 -36.31 -25.34
N LEU A 51 -30.77 -37.00 -26.06
CA LEU A 51 -31.01 -37.51 -27.44
C LEU A 51 -30.62 -38.98 -27.49
N ASN A 52 -31.51 -39.81 -28.03
CA ASN A 52 -31.31 -41.24 -28.10
C ASN A 52 -31.24 -41.70 -29.58
N ASN A 53 -30.20 -42.45 -29.97
CA ASN A 53 -29.96 -42.99 -31.28
C ASN A 53 -30.07 -41.95 -32.44
N VAL A 54 -29.50 -40.78 -32.28
CA VAL A 54 -29.52 -39.70 -33.27
C VAL A 54 -28.19 -39.56 -34.01
N LYS A 55 -28.21 -38.96 -35.20
CA LYS A 55 -26.98 -38.65 -35.95
C LYS A 55 -26.14 -37.62 -35.23
N VAL A 56 -24.81 -37.71 -35.33
CA VAL A 56 -23.84 -36.76 -34.74
C VAL A 56 -24.13 -35.33 -35.21
N GLU A 57 -24.54 -35.15 -36.48
CA GLU A 57 -24.98 -33.85 -37.01
C GLU A 57 -26.05 -33.18 -36.14
N LYS A 58 -27.02 -33.96 -35.64
CA LYS A 58 -28.08 -33.45 -34.75
C LYS A 58 -27.55 -32.99 -33.40
N ILE A 59 -26.57 -33.71 -32.84
CA ILE A 59 -25.94 -33.35 -31.56
C ILE A 59 -25.16 -32.06 -31.73
N LEU A 60 -24.32 -31.92 -32.74
CA LEU A 60 -23.55 -30.72 -33.04
C LEU A 60 -24.45 -29.50 -33.27
N SER A 61 -25.54 -29.69 -34.04
CA SER A 61 -26.52 -28.62 -34.27
C SER A 61 -27.24 -28.18 -32.97
N THR A 62 -27.45 -29.12 -32.03
CA THR A 62 -28.07 -28.82 -30.74
C THR A 62 -27.10 -28.03 -29.86
N ILE A 63 -25.81 -28.40 -29.83
CA ILE A 63 -24.75 -27.63 -29.14
C ILE A 63 -24.73 -26.20 -29.69
N THR A 64 -24.65 -26.04 -31.02
CA THR A 64 -24.63 -24.70 -31.66
C THR A 64 -25.86 -23.86 -31.28
N LYS A 65 -27.06 -24.47 -31.22
CA LYS A 65 -28.29 -23.76 -30.86
C LYS A 65 -28.33 -23.31 -29.38
N GLN A 66 -27.79 -24.11 -28.49
CA GLN A 66 -27.83 -23.81 -27.05
C GLN A 66 -26.69 -22.85 -26.62
N THR A 67 -25.54 -22.90 -27.28
CA THR A 67 -24.32 -22.19 -26.87
C THR A 67 -23.92 -21.05 -27.77
N GLY A 68 -24.45 -20.99 -28.99
CA GLY A 68 -24.00 -20.03 -30.02
C GLY A 68 -22.64 -20.35 -30.63
N LEU A 69 -21.96 -21.44 -30.19
CA LEU A 69 -20.69 -21.87 -30.77
C LEU A 69 -20.91 -22.44 -32.17
N SER A 70 -20.21 -21.94 -33.16
CA SER A 70 -20.20 -22.56 -34.50
C SER A 70 -19.23 -23.74 -34.56
N VAL A 71 -19.60 -24.83 -35.24
CA VAL A 71 -18.75 -26.02 -35.36
C VAL A 71 -18.10 -26.04 -36.74
N ALA A 72 -16.77 -26.12 -36.78
CA ALA A 72 -15.98 -26.26 -38.00
C ALA A 72 -15.38 -27.66 -38.08
N TYR A 73 -15.67 -28.37 -39.13
CA TYR A 73 -15.17 -29.73 -39.42
C TYR A 73 -15.02 -29.98 -40.90
N SER A 74 -14.17 -30.91 -41.28
CA SER A 74 -14.13 -31.45 -42.66
C SER A 74 -15.07 -32.64 -42.79
N LYS A 75 -15.93 -32.62 -43.79
CA LYS A 75 -16.86 -33.75 -44.11
C LYS A 75 -16.15 -35.06 -44.44
N GLN A 76 -14.86 -35.00 -44.77
CA GLN A 76 -14.05 -36.20 -45.06
C GLN A 76 -13.54 -36.86 -43.77
N ILE A 77 -13.49 -36.11 -42.67
CA ILE A 77 -12.89 -36.54 -41.38
C ILE A 77 -13.99 -36.92 -40.38
N VAL A 78 -15.10 -36.19 -40.35
CA VAL A 78 -16.18 -36.39 -39.38
C VAL A 78 -17.35 -37.14 -40.03
N ASN A 79 -17.61 -38.37 -39.56
CA ASN A 79 -18.79 -39.13 -40.01
C ASN A 79 -20.06 -38.60 -39.32
N LEU A 80 -20.75 -37.69 -39.98
CA LEU A 80 -21.97 -37.04 -39.50
C LEU A 80 -23.17 -37.98 -39.37
N ASP A 81 -23.20 -39.09 -40.17
CA ASP A 81 -24.28 -40.08 -40.18
C ASP A 81 -24.17 -41.12 -39.07
N ARG A 82 -23.02 -41.15 -38.35
CA ARG A 82 -22.85 -41.98 -37.15
C ARG A 82 -23.95 -41.66 -36.14
N ARG A 83 -24.60 -42.73 -35.63
CA ARG A 83 -25.66 -42.60 -34.62
C ARG A 83 -25.10 -42.85 -33.23
N MET A 84 -25.49 -42.02 -32.27
CA MET A 84 -25.16 -42.20 -30.85
C MET A 84 -26.26 -41.65 -29.94
N SER A 85 -26.26 -42.11 -28.72
CA SER A 85 -27.12 -41.61 -27.66
C SER A 85 -26.28 -40.75 -26.72
N ILE A 86 -26.79 -39.57 -26.32
CA ILE A 86 -26.16 -38.71 -25.37
C ILE A 86 -27.20 -38.13 -24.42
N GLN A 87 -26.92 -38.26 -23.13
CA GLN A 87 -27.76 -37.71 -22.08
C GLN A 87 -26.86 -36.98 -21.09
N VAL A 88 -27.02 -35.65 -21.03
CA VAL A 88 -26.31 -34.74 -20.12
C VAL A 88 -27.27 -33.65 -19.71
N GLU A 89 -27.17 -33.24 -18.47
CA GLU A 89 -27.96 -32.17 -17.88
C GLU A 89 -26.98 -31.16 -17.25
N ASP A 90 -27.09 -29.89 -17.64
CA ASP A 90 -26.23 -28.80 -17.20
C ASP A 90 -24.71 -29.11 -17.26
N ALA A 91 -24.27 -29.73 -18.37
CA ALA A 91 -22.89 -30.16 -18.58
C ALA A 91 -22.09 -29.13 -19.39
N ASP A 92 -20.78 -29.05 -19.16
CA ASP A 92 -19.86 -28.26 -19.96
C ASP A 92 -19.79 -28.81 -21.39
N VAL A 93 -19.75 -27.93 -22.41
CA VAL A 93 -19.62 -28.31 -23.81
C VAL A 93 -18.41 -29.22 -24.02
N ALA A 94 -17.30 -29.00 -23.31
CA ALA A 94 -16.11 -29.85 -23.39
C ALA A 94 -16.43 -31.31 -23.03
N GLN A 95 -17.20 -31.55 -21.95
CA GLN A 95 -17.61 -32.91 -21.54
C GLN A 95 -18.50 -33.60 -22.60
N VAL A 96 -19.34 -32.84 -23.29
CA VAL A 96 -20.19 -33.37 -24.37
C VAL A 96 -19.34 -33.72 -25.58
N LEU A 97 -18.36 -32.89 -25.93
CA LEU A 97 -17.42 -33.12 -27.02
C LEU A 97 -16.49 -34.30 -26.71
N GLU A 98 -16.03 -34.46 -25.48
CA GLU A 98 -15.26 -35.65 -25.06
C GLU A 98 -16.03 -36.93 -25.29
N LYS A 99 -17.30 -36.98 -24.90
CA LYS A 99 -18.17 -38.16 -25.18
C LYS A 99 -18.40 -38.38 -26.70
N LEU A 100 -18.44 -37.30 -27.47
CA LEU A 100 -18.64 -37.39 -28.92
C LEU A 100 -17.42 -37.97 -29.63
N VAL A 101 -16.20 -37.64 -29.16
CA VAL A 101 -14.94 -38.09 -29.77
C VAL A 101 -14.34 -39.34 -29.11
N ALA A 102 -14.87 -39.82 -27.97
CA ALA A 102 -14.28 -40.88 -27.15
C ALA A 102 -13.96 -42.18 -27.92
N ASP A 103 -14.85 -42.62 -28.85
CA ASP A 103 -14.67 -43.86 -29.63
C ASP A 103 -14.28 -43.56 -31.07
N THR A 104 -13.61 -42.44 -31.32
CA THR A 104 -13.22 -42.02 -32.68
C THR A 104 -11.76 -41.59 -32.71
N ASN A 105 -11.19 -41.53 -33.91
CA ASN A 105 -9.86 -40.93 -34.13
C ASN A 105 -9.93 -39.39 -34.23
N LEU A 106 -10.90 -38.77 -33.55
CA LEU A 106 -11.11 -37.32 -33.56
C LEU A 106 -10.64 -36.69 -32.28
N SER A 107 -10.17 -35.45 -32.38
CA SER A 107 -9.92 -34.51 -31.28
C SER A 107 -10.69 -33.23 -31.53
N TYR A 108 -10.82 -32.41 -30.50
CA TYR A 108 -11.47 -31.10 -30.61
C TYR A 108 -10.66 -30.00 -29.95
N GLU A 109 -10.83 -28.78 -30.45
CA GLU A 109 -10.32 -27.53 -29.84
C GLU A 109 -11.44 -26.50 -29.89
N ILE A 110 -11.63 -25.78 -28.77
CA ILE A 110 -12.57 -24.65 -28.69
C ILE A 110 -11.75 -23.36 -28.69
N LYS A 111 -11.88 -22.55 -29.74
CA LYS A 111 -11.13 -21.30 -29.91
C LYS A 111 -11.95 -20.27 -30.69
N ASN A 112 -11.90 -18.99 -30.26
CA ASN A 112 -12.57 -17.87 -30.92
C ASN A 112 -14.06 -18.13 -31.21
N ASN A 113 -14.81 -18.63 -30.22
CA ASN A 113 -16.23 -18.95 -30.30
C ASN A 113 -16.57 -20.02 -31.35
N LYS A 114 -15.62 -20.91 -31.69
CA LYS A 114 -15.78 -22.02 -32.65
C LYS A 114 -15.23 -23.32 -32.07
N ILE A 115 -15.91 -24.42 -32.37
CA ILE A 115 -15.47 -25.79 -32.08
C ILE A 115 -14.83 -26.33 -33.35
N TYR A 116 -13.54 -26.69 -33.29
CA TYR A 116 -12.83 -27.34 -34.38
C TYR A 116 -12.77 -28.85 -34.11
N LEU A 117 -13.21 -29.69 -35.05
CA LEU A 117 -13.05 -31.15 -35.00
C LEU A 117 -12.00 -31.57 -36.04
N PHE A 118 -10.97 -32.29 -35.61
CA PHE A 118 -9.86 -32.74 -36.46
C PHE A 118 -9.42 -34.15 -36.06
N GLU A 119 -8.73 -34.85 -36.97
CA GLU A 119 -8.19 -36.18 -36.67
C GLU A 119 -7.07 -36.09 -35.62
N LYS A 120 -7.11 -37.02 -34.66
CA LYS A 120 -5.93 -37.29 -33.81
C LYS A 120 -4.82 -37.74 -34.75
N SER A 121 -3.80 -36.93 -34.94
CA SER A 121 -2.58 -37.39 -35.60
C SER A 121 -2.08 -38.64 -34.87
N PRO A 122 -1.85 -39.76 -35.55
CA PRO A 122 -1.31 -40.92 -34.88
C PRO A 122 0.07 -40.58 -34.32
N THR A 123 0.17 -40.52 -33.01
CA THR A 123 1.45 -40.41 -32.31
C THR A 123 2.12 -41.80 -32.39
N THR A 124 2.50 -42.19 -33.55
CA THR A 124 3.47 -43.25 -33.83
C THR A 124 4.53 -42.64 -34.72
N ILE A 125 5.31 -41.76 -34.15
CA ILE A 125 6.66 -41.56 -34.67
C ILE A 125 7.40 -42.81 -34.20
N PRO A 126 8.01 -43.61 -35.12
CA PRO A 126 9.01 -44.57 -34.70
C PRO A 126 10.04 -43.77 -33.94
N ILE A 127 10.35 -44.14 -32.71
CA ILE A 127 11.51 -43.66 -31.97
C ILE A 127 12.73 -44.14 -32.77
N VAL A 128 13.07 -43.42 -33.82
CA VAL A 128 14.46 -43.32 -34.22
C VAL A 128 15.08 -42.60 -33.05
N ALA A 129 15.88 -43.28 -32.27
CA ALA A 129 16.69 -42.69 -31.24
C ALA A 129 17.51 -41.57 -31.91
N GLN A 130 17.01 -40.35 -31.89
CA GLN A 130 17.77 -39.17 -32.26
C GLN A 130 18.86 -39.09 -31.23
N GLN A 131 20.11 -39.35 -31.64
CA GLN A 131 21.26 -39.24 -30.80
C GLN A 131 21.26 -37.81 -30.22
N LYS A 132 21.05 -37.72 -28.89
CA LYS A 132 21.24 -36.46 -28.19
C LYS A 132 22.67 -36.03 -28.38
N LYS A 133 22.88 -34.87 -28.95
CA LYS A 133 24.17 -34.29 -29.21
C LYS A 133 24.57 -33.42 -28.01
N HIS A 134 25.76 -33.57 -27.54
CA HIS A 134 26.32 -32.71 -26.50
C HIS A 134 26.87 -31.45 -27.15
N ILE A 135 26.30 -30.30 -26.81
CA ILE A 135 26.66 -28.98 -27.33
C ILE A 135 27.29 -28.18 -26.17
N THR A 136 28.46 -27.63 -26.44
CA THR A 136 29.12 -26.68 -25.56
C THR A 136 29.24 -25.33 -26.27
N GLY A 137 29.45 -24.28 -25.51
CA GLY A 137 29.70 -22.98 -26.12
C GLY A 137 29.99 -21.92 -25.07
N ILE A 138 30.31 -20.72 -25.55
CA ILE A 138 30.57 -19.57 -24.73
C ILE A 138 29.64 -18.41 -25.17
N VAL A 139 29.05 -17.74 -24.20
CA VAL A 139 28.24 -16.52 -24.42
C VAL A 139 29.07 -15.33 -23.97
N VAL A 140 29.29 -14.40 -24.87
CA VAL A 140 30.07 -13.18 -24.62
C VAL A 140 29.31 -11.93 -25.08
N ASP A 141 29.72 -10.78 -24.60
CA ASP A 141 29.25 -9.48 -25.08
C ASP A 141 29.96 -9.02 -26.37
N GLN A 142 29.69 -7.79 -26.84
CA GLN A 142 30.32 -7.22 -28.04
C GLN A 142 31.82 -6.94 -27.85
N ASN A 143 32.31 -6.80 -26.62
CA ASN A 143 33.70 -6.54 -26.28
C ASN A 143 34.49 -7.86 -26.13
N GLY A 144 33.77 -8.99 -26.05
CA GLY A 144 34.34 -10.31 -25.85
C GLY A 144 34.36 -10.74 -24.39
N ASP A 145 33.75 -9.98 -23.46
CA ASP A 145 33.67 -10.31 -22.06
C ASP A 145 32.59 -11.39 -21.81
N PRO A 146 32.86 -12.38 -20.91
CA PRO A 146 31.92 -13.48 -20.67
C PRO A 146 30.65 -13.01 -19.97
N ILE A 147 29.48 -13.47 -20.47
CA ILE A 147 28.19 -13.21 -19.85
C ILE A 147 27.84 -14.35 -18.88
N ILE A 148 27.90 -14.08 -17.60
CA ILE A 148 27.64 -15.02 -16.52
C ILE A 148 26.14 -15.13 -16.24
N GLY A 149 25.58 -16.36 -16.15
CA GLY A 149 24.18 -16.57 -15.83
C GLY A 149 23.21 -16.35 -17.01
N ALA A 150 23.72 -16.27 -18.25
CA ALA A 150 22.87 -16.24 -19.42
C ALA A 150 22.08 -17.55 -19.55
N ASN A 151 20.80 -17.45 -19.81
CA ASN A 151 19.90 -18.59 -19.97
C ASN A 151 19.99 -19.13 -21.40
N VAL A 152 20.28 -20.40 -21.58
CA VAL A 152 20.41 -21.11 -22.84
C VAL A 152 19.39 -22.24 -22.86
N VAL A 153 18.33 -22.11 -23.64
CA VAL A 153 17.19 -23.03 -23.68
C VAL A 153 16.95 -23.55 -25.09
N GLU A 154 16.68 -24.82 -25.23
CA GLU A 154 16.17 -25.39 -26.49
C GLU A 154 14.76 -24.88 -26.76
N LYS A 155 14.59 -24.12 -27.84
CA LYS A 155 13.36 -23.41 -28.17
C LYS A 155 12.17 -24.34 -28.26
N GLY A 156 11.09 -24.03 -27.48
CA GLY A 156 9.87 -24.82 -27.43
C GLY A 156 9.90 -25.99 -26.46
N THR A 157 10.97 -26.12 -25.65
CA THR A 157 11.11 -27.16 -24.62
C THR A 157 11.48 -26.54 -23.27
N THR A 158 11.52 -27.36 -22.22
CA THR A 158 12.05 -26.99 -20.89
C THR A 158 13.52 -27.41 -20.72
N ASN A 159 14.16 -27.91 -21.78
CA ASN A 159 15.56 -28.34 -21.75
C ASN A 159 16.47 -27.11 -21.87
N GLY A 160 17.23 -26.80 -20.83
CA GLY A 160 18.09 -25.62 -20.79
C GLY A 160 19.16 -25.68 -19.73
N THR A 161 20.07 -24.72 -19.80
CA THR A 161 21.18 -24.51 -18.84
C THR A 161 21.47 -23.02 -18.71
N VAL A 162 22.33 -22.65 -17.76
CA VAL A 162 22.84 -21.28 -17.60
C VAL A 162 24.36 -21.27 -17.76
N THR A 163 24.91 -20.14 -18.21
CA THR A 163 26.37 -19.97 -18.35
C THR A 163 27.07 -19.85 -16.99
N ASN A 164 28.28 -20.40 -16.91
CA ASN A 164 29.16 -20.33 -15.74
C ASN A 164 29.92 -18.99 -15.64
N LEU A 165 30.88 -18.87 -14.71
CA LEU A 165 31.69 -17.67 -14.48
C LEU A 165 32.53 -17.24 -15.71
N ASP A 166 32.88 -18.19 -16.58
CA ASP A 166 33.63 -17.95 -17.81
C ASP A 166 32.71 -17.76 -19.02
N GLY A 167 31.39 -17.64 -18.80
CA GLY A 167 30.40 -17.53 -19.88
C GLY A 167 30.11 -18.81 -20.63
N GLU A 168 30.65 -19.98 -20.18
CA GLU A 168 30.50 -21.25 -20.85
C GLU A 168 29.22 -21.97 -20.45
N PHE A 169 28.64 -22.70 -21.41
CA PHE A 169 27.48 -23.57 -21.19
C PHE A 169 27.67 -24.93 -21.80
N SER A 170 26.92 -25.89 -21.30
CA SER A 170 26.88 -27.27 -21.79
C SER A 170 25.43 -27.78 -21.74
N LEU A 171 24.93 -28.29 -22.87
CA LEU A 171 23.55 -28.75 -23.02
C LEU A 171 23.46 -29.97 -23.92
N ASN A 172 22.70 -30.99 -23.51
CA ASN A 172 22.35 -32.12 -24.36
C ASN A 172 21.05 -31.86 -25.10
N THR A 173 21.11 -31.74 -26.43
CA THR A 173 19.96 -31.37 -27.26
C THR A 173 19.92 -32.21 -28.55
N ILE A 174 18.86 -32.07 -29.33
CA ILE A 174 18.75 -32.75 -30.65
C ILE A 174 19.56 -31.96 -31.70
N SER A 175 20.07 -32.71 -32.72
CA SER A 175 21.02 -32.19 -33.73
C SER A 175 20.50 -30.97 -34.52
N ASP A 176 19.18 -30.81 -34.69
CA ASP A 176 18.53 -29.73 -35.46
C ASP A 176 17.80 -28.72 -34.56
N ALA A 177 18.10 -28.69 -33.29
CA ALA A 177 17.47 -27.73 -32.34
C ALA A 177 17.88 -26.28 -32.61
N THR A 178 17.02 -25.37 -32.21
CA THR A 178 17.35 -23.94 -32.11
C THR A 178 17.50 -23.58 -30.65
N LEU A 179 18.64 -23.02 -30.27
CA LEU A 179 18.86 -22.49 -28.94
C LEU A 179 18.31 -21.06 -28.86
N LEU A 180 17.55 -20.78 -27.83
CA LEU A 180 17.14 -19.44 -27.43
C LEU A 180 18.04 -18.99 -26.25
N ILE A 181 18.80 -17.93 -26.48
CA ILE A 181 19.71 -17.36 -25.48
C ILE A 181 19.10 -16.04 -25.01
N THR A 182 18.93 -15.91 -23.69
CA THR A 182 18.39 -14.72 -23.07
C THR A 182 19.22 -14.30 -21.86
N TYR A 183 19.45 -13.01 -21.71
CA TYR A 183 20.10 -12.41 -20.55
C TYR A 183 19.56 -11.01 -20.32
N ILE A 184 19.47 -10.57 -19.04
CA ILE A 184 18.94 -9.24 -18.68
C ILE A 184 19.86 -8.17 -19.25
N GLY A 185 19.28 -7.22 -20.00
CA GLY A 185 20.04 -6.13 -20.65
C GLY A 185 20.63 -6.48 -22.01
N TYR A 186 20.30 -7.64 -22.58
CA TYR A 186 20.75 -8.09 -23.89
C TYR A 186 19.60 -8.52 -24.77
N THR A 187 19.69 -8.25 -26.07
CA THR A 187 18.71 -8.70 -27.06
C THR A 187 18.72 -10.23 -27.16
N GLU A 188 17.54 -10.88 -27.07
CA GLU A 188 17.42 -12.32 -27.23
C GLU A 188 17.97 -12.82 -28.56
N LYS A 189 18.61 -13.97 -28.56
CA LYS A 189 19.21 -14.53 -29.77
C LYS A 189 18.76 -15.97 -29.99
N ASN A 190 18.24 -16.26 -31.19
CA ASN A 190 17.88 -17.59 -31.63
C ASN A 190 19.01 -18.15 -32.52
N ILE A 191 19.62 -19.28 -32.14
CA ILE A 191 20.73 -19.91 -32.87
C ILE A 191 20.36 -21.33 -33.27
N PRO A 192 20.20 -21.64 -34.54
CA PRO A 192 20.02 -23.00 -35.02
C PRO A 192 21.33 -23.77 -34.93
N ILE A 193 21.30 -24.99 -34.38
CA ILE A 193 22.47 -25.89 -34.29
C ILE A 193 22.64 -26.54 -35.68
N LYS A 194 23.57 -26.03 -36.47
CA LYS A 194 23.90 -26.55 -37.82
C LYS A 194 25.03 -27.53 -37.79
N GLY A 195 25.00 -28.54 -36.90
CA GLY A 195 26.04 -29.53 -36.83
C GLY A 195 27.29 -29.18 -36.01
N GLU A 196 27.43 -27.97 -35.54
CA GLU A 196 28.52 -27.51 -34.67
C GLU A 196 28.37 -28.01 -33.24
N ASN A 197 29.46 -28.40 -32.58
CA ASN A 197 29.45 -28.89 -31.19
C ASN A 197 29.90 -27.82 -30.21
N ASN A 198 30.58 -26.76 -30.69
CA ASN A 198 31.06 -25.67 -29.86
C ASN A 198 30.62 -24.35 -30.48
N LEU A 199 29.83 -23.57 -29.74
CA LEU A 199 29.20 -22.37 -30.23
C LEU A 199 29.77 -21.13 -29.52
N LYS A 200 30.26 -20.14 -30.27
CA LYS A 200 30.58 -18.83 -29.74
C LYS A 200 29.39 -17.87 -30.03
N ILE A 201 28.72 -17.47 -28.98
CA ILE A 201 27.51 -16.66 -29.05
C ILE A 201 27.80 -15.25 -28.55
N ILE A 202 27.68 -14.28 -29.45
CA ILE A 202 27.82 -12.86 -29.08
C ILE A 202 26.41 -12.30 -28.92
N LEU A 203 26.05 -11.87 -27.71
CA LEU A 203 24.84 -11.09 -27.47
C LEU A 203 25.13 -9.60 -27.69
N LYS A 204 24.16 -8.92 -28.23
CA LYS A 204 24.18 -7.47 -28.32
C LYS A 204 23.45 -6.88 -27.12
N GLU A 205 24.06 -5.88 -26.51
CA GLU A 205 23.35 -5.09 -25.51
C GLU A 205 22.04 -4.61 -26.10
N ASP A 206 20.94 -4.79 -25.37
CA ASP A 206 19.67 -4.26 -25.74
C ASP A 206 19.65 -2.76 -25.39
N VAL A 207 20.11 -1.95 -26.32
CA VAL A 207 20.14 -0.47 -26.19
C VAL A 207 18.71 0.09 -26.15
N GLU A 208 17.69 -0.69 -26.56
CA GLU A 208 16.27 -0.39 -26.34
C GLU A 208 15.80 -0.84 -24.96
N ALA A 209 16.55 -1.69 -24.25
CA ALA A 209 16.24 -2.10 -22.90
C ALA A 209 16.40 -0.92 -21.94
N LEU A 210 15.30 -0.21 -21.73
CA LEU A 210 15.11 0.66 -20.59
C LEU A 210 15.88 1.99 -20.62
N GLU A 211 15.62 2.81 -21.60
CA GLU A 211 15.71 4.24 -21.34
C GLU A 211 14.71 4.54 -20.20
N GLU A 212 15.21 4.50 -18.97
CA GLU A 212 14.44 4.78 -17.76
C GLU A 212 13.73 6.13 -17.94
N VAL A 213 12.40 6.08 -18.02
CA VAL A 213 11.56 7.27 -18.14
C VAL A 213 11.22 7.73 -16.74
N VAL A 214 11.56 8.96 -16.42
CA VAL A 214 11.29 9.58 -15.12
C VAL A 214 10.17 10.58 -15.28
N VAL A 215 9.19 10.56 -14.38
CA VAL A 215 8.14 11.57 -14.32
C VAL A 215 8.74 12.87 -13.78
N VAL A 216 8.72 13.92 -14.58
CA VAL A 216 9.24 15.25 -14.22
C VAL A 216 8.22 16.30 -14.60
N GLY A 217 7.70 17.00 -13.62
CA GLY A 217 6.65 17.97 -13.85
C GLY A 217 5.39 17.30 -14.41
N TYR A 218 4.72 17.96 -15.30
CA TYR A 218 3.50 17.47 -15.97
C TYR A 218 3.81 16.60 -17.21
N GLY A 219 4.91 15.84 -17.16
CA GLY A 219 5.33 14.98 -18.28
C GLY A 219 6.33 13.92 -17.83
N SER A 220 6.78 13.12 -18.77
CA SER A 220 7.83 12.11 -18.56
C SER A 220 9.00 12.38 -19.49
N VAL A 221 10.23 12.26 -18.98
CA VAL A 221 11.46 12.51 -19.71
C VAL A 221 12.38 11.31 -19.54
N LYS A 222 13.12 10.94 -20.59
CA LYS A 222 14.16 9.92 -20.50
C LYS A 222 15.23 10.37 -19.51
N LYS A 223 15.62 9.51 -18.59
CA LYS A 223 16.60 9.81 -17.52
C LYS A 223 17.92 10.33 -18.07
N GLY A 224 18.37 9.76 -19.19
CA GLY A 224 19.59 10.23 -19.88
C GLY A 224 19.54 11.66 -20.43
N ASN A 225 18.33 12.21 -20.61
CA ASN A 225 18.11 13.57 -21.09
C ASN A 225 17.92 14.60 -19.96
N LEU A 226 17.95 14.15 -18.69
CA LEU A 226 17.79 15.03 -17.53
C LEU A 226 19.10 15.75 -17.24
N THR A 227 19.09 17.07 -17.29
CA THR A 227 20.20 17.94 -16.86
C THR A 227 20.08 18.40 -15.42
N THR A 228 19.04 17.96 -14.72
CA THR A 228 18.64 18.40 -13.38
C THR A 228 18.81 17.27 -12.34
N ALA A 229 18.93 17.63 -11.05
CA ALA A 229 19.13 16.68 -9.96
C ALA A 229 17.83 15.98 -9.57
N VAL A 230 17.54 14.86 -10.24
CA VAL A 230 16.36 14.01 -9.99
C VAL A 230 16.80 12.66 -9.46
N SER A 231 16.09 12.14 -8.48
CA SER A 231 16.25 10.75 -8.00
C SER A 231 14.91 10.03 -8.11
N SER A 232 14.94 8.79 -8.59
CA SER A 232 13.76 7.93 -8.66
C SER A 232 14.00 6.66 -7.87
N VAL A 233 13.02 6.26 -7.08
CA VAL A 233 12.97 5.01 -6.30
C VAL A 233 11.82 4.18 -6.86
N LYS A 234 12.10 2.97 -7.30
CA LYS A 234 11.12 2.05 -7.87
C LYS A 234 10.45 1.20 -6.80
N SER A 235 9.31 0.62 -7.15
CA SER A 235 8.51 -0.25 -6.27
C SER A 235 9.32 -1.39 -5.65
N GLU A 236 10.26 -2.00 -6.39
CA GLU A 236 11.06 -3.14 -5.91
C GLU A 236 11.90 -2.80 -4.66
N VAL A 237 12.29 -1.52 -4.50
CA VAL A 237 13.03 -1.04 -3.32
C VAL A 237 12.10 -0.85 -2.13
N LEU A 238 10.83 -0.56 -2.38
CA LEU A 238 9.83 -0.23 -1.37
C LEU A 238 9.08 -1.47 -0.86
N GLU A 239 8.69 -2.39 -1.76
CA GLU A 239 7.78 -3.52 -1.49
C GLU A 239 8.29 -4.52 -0.45
N ASN A 240 9.61 -4.74 -0.33
CA ASN A 240 10.18 -5.76 0.56
C ASN A 240 10.60 -5.20 1.93
N ARG A 241 10.16 -4.01 2.28
CA ARG A 241 10.48 -3.36 3.55
C ARG A 241 9.24 -3.38 4.46
N PRO A 242 9.31 -3.91 5.68
CA PRO A 242 8.19 -3.93 6.63
C PRO A 242 8.01 -2.54 7.27
N LEU A 243 7.73 -1.54 6.45
CA LEU A 243 7.60 -0.14 6.85
C LEU A 243 6.14 0.29 6.78
N GLN A 244 5.75 1.20 7.65
CA GLN A 244 4.35 1.55 7.87
C GLN A 244 3.88 2.65 6.94
N THR A 245 4.76 3.60 6.63
CA THR A 245 4.44 4.74 5.77
C THR A 245 5.35 4.76 4.55
N VAL A 246 4.87 5.39 3.48
CA VAL A 246 5.69 5.63 2.28
C VAL A 246 6.89 6.51 2.60
N THR A 247 6.73 7.45 3.52
CA THR A 247 7.82 8.30 3.99
C THR A 247 8.94 7.47 4.61
N ASP A 248 8.60 6.55 5.52
CA ASP A 248 9.58 5.66 6.15
C ASP A 248 10.29 4.78 5.12
N ALA A 249 9.55 4.34 4.09
CA ALA A 249 10.11 3.55 3.01
C ALA A 249 11.16 4.29 2.18
N LEU A 250 11.11 5.62 2.15
CA LEU A 250 12.08 6.47 1.44
C LEU A 250 13.34 6.73 2.25
N GLN A 251 13.36 6.46 3.57
CA GLN A 251 14.52 6.71 4.42
C GLN A 251 15.75 5.94 3.92
N GLY A 252 16.86 6.66 3.74
CA GLY A 252 18.12 6.10 3.25
C GLY A 252 18.15 5.72 1.76
N THR A 253 17.06 5.93 1.00
CA THR A 253 17.00 5.58 -0.42
C THR A 253 17.36 6.74 -1.35
N VAL A 254 17.21 7.98 -0.88
CA VAL A 254 17.45 9.19 -1.68
C VAL A 254 18.48 10.08 -0.99
N ALA A 255 19.60 10.34 -1.66
CA ALA A 255 20.63 11.23 -1.14
C ALA A 255 20.09 12.67 -0.95
N GLY A 256 20.33 13.27 0.23
CA GLY A 256 19.86 14.60 0.60
C GLY A 256 18.40 14.65 1.08
N LEU A 257 17.71 13.54 1.18
CA LEU A 257 16.42 13.41 1.81
C LEU A 257 16.62 12.95 3.26
N ASN A 258 16.28 13.80 4.22
CA ASN A 258 16.30 13.50 5.64
C ASN A 258 14.87 13.20 6.12
N ILE A 259 14.71 12.06 6.77
CA ILE A 259 13.43 11.60 7.31
C ILE A 259 13.63 11.30 8.78
N VAL A 260 12.81 11.93 9.63
CA VAL A 260 12.75 11.65 11.06
C VAL A 260 11.46 10.88 11.31
N GLN A 261 11.62 9.60 11.58
CA GLN A 261 10.50 8.70 11.86
C GLN A 261 9.89 9.00 13.22
N SER A 262 8.57 8.92 13.30
CA SER A 262 7.87 8.90 14.58
C SER A 262 7.67 7.45 15.03
N SER A 263 7.94 7.18 16.30
CA SER A 263 7.64 5.88 16.91
C SER A 263 6.19 5.79 17.42
N LYS A 264 5.45 6.90 17.37
CA LYS A 264 4.05 6.98 17.79
C LYS A 264 3.13 6.60 16.63
N PRO A 265 2.28 5.59 16.77
CA PRO A 265 1.28 5.24 15.75
C PRO A 265 0.44 6.47 15.35
N GLY A 266 0.16 6.59 14.06
CA GLY A 266 -0.65 7.67 13.53
C GLY A 266 0.01 9.05 13.46
N THR A 267 1.29 9.16 13.80
CA THR A 267 2.04 10.40 13.64
C THR A 267 2.88 10.33 12.37
N ALA A 268 2.70 11.29 11.48
CA ALA A 268 3.46 11.38 10.24
C ALA A 268 4.94 11.64 10.52
N SER A 269 5.82 10.94 9.79
CA SER A 269 7.26 11.21 9.80
C SER A 269 7.55 12.55 9.14
N SER A 270 8.49 13.32 9.68
CA SER A 270 8.90 14.59 9.06
C SER A 270 9.84 14.35 7.90
N ILE A 271 9.65 15.11 6.82
CA ILE A 271 10.46 15.02 5.59
C ILE A 271 11.15 16.36 5.37
N GLN A 272 12.45 16.31 5.12
CA GLN A 272 13.25 17.47 4.82
C GLN A 272 14.20 17.17 3.67
N LEU A 273 14.24 18.04 2.67
CA LEU A 273 15.11 17.88 1.51
C LEU A 273 16.23 18.94 1.54
N ARG A 274 17.50 18.47 1.51
CA ARG A 274 18.72 19.30 1.54
C ARG A 274 18.88 20.20 2.77
N GLY A 275 18.27 19.82 3.89
CA GLY A 275 18.38 20.53 5.18
C GLY A 275 17.32 21.62 5.38
N ALA A 276 17.35 22.27 6.56
CA ALA A 276 16.44 23.36 6.89
C ALA A 276 16.81 24.61 6.08
N THR A 277 15.84 25.22 5.42
CA THR A 277 16.00 26.40 4.58
C THR A 277 15.40 27.65 5.20
N SER A 278 14.65 27.49 6.30
CA SER A 278 14.01 28.57 7.06
C SER A 278 14.11 28.29 8.57
N LEU A 279 14.17 29.35 9.36
CA LEU A 279 14.13 29.26 10.83
C LEU A 279 12.71 29.06 11.36
N ASN A 280 11.71 29.48 10.62
CA ASN A 280 10.30 29.43 11.05
C ASN A 280 9.52 28.27 10.42
N ASP A 281 10.03 27.69 9.34
CA ASP A 281 9.45 26.54 8.66
C ASP A 281 10.55 25.52 8.34
N ALA A 282 10.36 24.29 8.74
CA ALA A 282 11.29 23.20 8.47
C ALA A 282 11.48 22.92 6.96
N GLY A 283 10.64 23.54 6.10
CA GLY A 283 10.76 23.43 4.65
C GLY A 283 10.39 22.07 4.12
N SER A 284 9.14 21.64 4.31
CA SER A 284 8.64 20.41 3.72
C SER A 284 8.54 20.50 2.20
N PRO A 285 8.97 19.46 1.44
CA PRO A 285 8.81 19.44 0.01
C PRO A 285 7.33 19.37 -0.40
N LEU A 286 7.00 19.85 -1.59
CA LEU A 286 5.66 19.68 -2.17
C LEU A 286 5.43 18.21 -2.49
N LEU A 287 4.32 17.65 -1.99
CA LEU A 287 3.94 16.25 -2.18
C LEU A 287 2.87 16.14 -3.26
N LEU A 288 3.12 15.29 -4.26
CA LEU A 288 2.18 15.05 -5.36
C LEU A 288 1.94 13.54 -5.53
N VAL A 289 0.67 13.17 -5.67
CA VAL A 289 0.25 11.79 -5.99
C VAL A 289 -0.47 11.81 -7.33
N ASP A 290 0.04 11.07 -8.32
CA ASP A 290 -0.49 10.99 -9.68
C ASP A 290 -0.71 12.37 -10.36
N GLY A 291 0.14 13.35 -9.98
CA GLY A 291 0.17 14.70 -10.56
C GLY A 291 -0.73 15.72 -9.86
N VAL A 292 -1.33 15.39 -8.72
CA VAL A 292 -2.11 16.31 -7.90
C VAL A 292 -1.54 16.43 -6.48
N PRO A 293 -1.58 17.62 -5.84
CA PRO A 293 -1.17 17.77 -4.45
C PRO A 293 -1.96 16.86 -3.52
N GLY A 294 -1.28 16.23 -2.57
CA GLY A 294 -1.93 15.35 -1.60
C GLY A 294 -0.94 14.64 -0.68
N GLU A 295 -1.45 14.18 0.44
CA GLU A 295 -0.72 13.37 1.40
C GLU A 295 -0.47 11.96 0.86
N PHE A 296 0.74 11.43 1.06
CA PHE A 296 1.08 10.08 0.64
C PHE A 296 1.46 9.14 1.80
N ASN A 297 1.60 9.66 3.03
CA ASN A 297 2.06 8.88 4.17
C ASN A 297 1.25 7.61 4.41
N TYR A 298 -0.06 7.68 4.21
CA TYR A 298 -0.98 6.59 4.47
C TYR A 298 -1.42 5.83 3.21
N LEU A 299 -0.77 6.08 2.08
CA LEU A 299 -0.94 5.24 0.90
C LEU A 299 -0.38 3.84 1.19
N ASN A 300 -1.04 2.83 0.64
CA ASN A 300 -0.46 1.50 0.67
C ASN A 300 0.84 1.48 -0.17
N VAL A 301 1.95 1.11 0.46
CA VAL A 301 3.27 1.04 -0.21
C VAL A 301 3.23 0.08 -1.41
N ASP A 302 2.42 -0.98 -1.34
CA ASP A 302 2.23 -1.94 -2.42
C ASP A 302 1.54 -1.34 -3.66
N ASP A 303 0.86 -0.19 -3.54
CA ASP A 303 0.22 0.51 -4.66
C ASP A 303 1.16 1.44 -5.42
N ILE A 304 2.40 1.62 -4.95
CA ILE A 304 3.34 2.57 -5.52
C ILE A 304 4.14 1.91 -6.64
N GLU A 305 4.21 2.55 -7.79
CA GLU A 305 5.07 2.17 -8.91
C GLU A 305 6.45 2.81 -8.78
N SER A 306 6.49 4.11 -8.43
CA SER A 306 7.74 4.84 -8.24
C SER A 306 7.55 6.10 -7.42
N VAL A 307 8.64 6.55 -6.78
CA VAL A 307 8.72 7.85 -6.13
C VAL A 307 9.88 8.63 -6.74
N THR A 308 9.58 9.80 -7.30
CA THR A 308 10.56 10.69 -7.92
C THR A 308 10.75 11.93 -7.06
N VAL A 309 11.99 12.27 -6.75
CA VAL A 309 12.34 13.44 -5.94
C VAL A 309 13.06 14.46 -6.80
N LEU A 310 12.45 15.64 -6.97
CA LEU A 310 13.01 16.79 -7.66
C LEU A 310 13.74 17.65 -6.63
N LYS A 311 15.07 17.66 -6.71
CA LYS A 311 15.92 18.21 -5.65
C LYS A 311 16.36 19.65 -5.87
N ASP A 312 16.28 20.15 -7.09
CA ASP A 312 16.73 21.48 -7.45
C ASP A 312 15.60 22.38 -7.97
N ALA A 313 15.85 23.69 -7.93
CA ALA A 313 14.88 24.68 -8.36
C ALA A 313 14.54 24.57 -9.86
N ALA A 314 15.48 24.11 -10.70
CA ALA A 314 15.25 23.99 -12.14
C ALA A 314 14.25 22.87 -12.47
N SER A 315 14.37 21.71 -11.80
CA SER A 315 13.42 20.60 -11.95
C SER A 315 12.05 20.90 -11.32
N ALA A 316 12.03 21.70 -10.25
CA ALA A 316 10.84 22.04 -9.47
C ALA A 316 10.11 23.31 -9.95
N ALA A 317 10.76 24.14 -10.80
CA ALA A 317 10.26 25.46 -11.21
C ALA A 317 8.83 25.46 -11.78
N ILE A 318 8.45 24.39 -12.47
CA ILE A 318 7.11 24.26 -13.08
C ILE A 318 5.97 24.22 -12.05
N TYR A 319 6.29 23.93 -10.77
CA TYR A 319 5.34 23.90 -9.65
C TYR A 319 5.28 25.22 -8.88
N GLY A 320 6.06 26.24 -9.30
CA GLY A 320 6.07 27.58 -8.70
C GLY A 320 6.69 27.63 -7.30
N SER A 321 6.32 28.66 -6.54
CA SER A 321 6.91 28.96 -5.22
C SER A 321 6.68 27.86 -4.18
N ARG A 322 5.62 27.07 -4.28
CA ARG A 322 5.34 25.94 -3.38
C ARG A 322 6.41 24.84 -3.44
N ALA A 323 7.15 24.78 -4.53
CA ALA A 323 8.23 23.82 -4.74
C ALA A 323 9.62 24.34 -4.28
N ALA A 324 9.68 25.43 -3.52
CA ALA A 324 10.93 26.02 -3.03
C ALA A 324 11.80 25.03 -2.25
N HIS A 325 11.16 24.08 -1.54
CA HIS A 325 11.84 23.02 -0.76
C HIS A 325 11.95 21.69 -1.53
N GLY A 326 11.76 21.73 -2.87
CA GLY A 326 11.74 20.56 -3.74
C GLY A 326 10.36 19.92 -3.86
N VAL A 327 10.28 18.82 -4.62
CA VAL A 327 9.03 18.14 -4.92
C VAL A 327 9.23 16.63 -4.82
N ILE A 328 8.29 15.93 -4.22
CA ILE A 328 8.21 14.47 -4.19
C ILE A 328 6.97 14.05 -4.99
N LEU A 329 7.20 13.31 -6.07
CA LEU A 329 6.18 12.79 -6.97
C LEU A 329 5.98 11.31 -6.71
N VAL A 330 4.81 10.91 -6.26
CA VAL A 330 4.43 9.50 -6.13
C VAL A 330 3.59 9.12 -7.35
N THR A 331 4.03 8.10 -8.07
CA THR A 331 3.27 7.48 -9.17
C THR A 331 2.73 6.16 -8.69
N THR A 332 1.43 5.93 -8.84
CA THR A 332 0.79 4.69 -8.41
C THR A 332 0.70 3.68 -9.54
N LYS A 333 0.59 2.39 -9.18
CA LYS A 333 0.48 1.28 -10.12
C LYS A 333 -0.77 1.39 -10.97
N ARG A 334 -0.63 1.00 -12.25
CA ARG A 334 -1.69 0.99 -13.23
C ARG A 334 -1.93 -0.40 -13.80
N GLY A 335 -3.09 -0.58 -14.43
CA GLY A 335 -3.43 -1.79 -15.15
C GLY A 335 -2.48 -2.08 -16.30
N LYS A 336 -2.30 -3.37 -16.61
CA LYS A 336 -1.49 -3.85 -17.75
C LYS A 336 -2.39 -4.58 -18.73
N SER A 337 -2.04 -4.53 -20.03
CA SER A 337 -2.72 -5.35 -21.05
C SER A 337 -2.28 -6.81 -20.92
N ALA A 338 -2.87 -7.51 -19.95
CA ALA A 338 -2.55 -8.88 -19.61
C ALA A 338 -3.77 -9.59 -18.99
N LYS A 339 -3.72 -10.91 -18.89
CA LYS A 339 -4.72 -11.67 -18.12
C LYS A 339 -4.74 -11.17 -16.68
N PRO A 340 -5.90 -11.20 -16.01
CA PRO A 340 -6.01 -10.82 -14.61
C PRO A 340 -5.02 -11.58 -13.73
N THR A 341 -4.28 -10.84 -12.91
CA THR A 341 -3.39 -11.38 -11.91
C THR A 341 -3.75 -10.83 -10.53
N PHE A 342 -3.66 -11.68 -9.52
CA PHE A 342 -3.91 -11.32 -8.13
C PHE A 342 -2.60 -11.40 -7.36
N LYS A 343 -2.32 -10.39 -6.55
CA LYS A 343 -1.17 -10.35 -5.64
C LYS A 343 -1.69 -10.14 -4.23
N TYR A 344 -1.26 -10.99 -3.31
CA TYR A 344 -1.44 -10.78 -1.88
C TYR A 344 -0.07 -10.57 -1.25
N ASN A 345 0.03 -9.57 -0.39
CA ASN A 345 1.20 -9.30 0.43
C ASN A 345 0.75 -9.13 1.89
N GLY A 346 1.48 -9.73 2.82
CA GLY A 346 1.14 -9.59 4.24
C GLY A 346 2.32 -9.92 5.13
N TYR A 347 2.40 -9.22 6.26
CA TYR A 347 3.38 -9.51 7.29
C TYR A 347 2.81 -9.22 8.68
N ILE A 348 3.44 -9.82 9.67
CA ILE A 348 3.32 -9.49 11.09
C ILE A 348 4.71 -9.20 11.64
N GLY A 349 4.85 -8.14 12.39
CA GLY A 349 6.11 -7.70 13.00
C GLY A 349 5.95 -7.40 14.47
N VAL A 350 7.03 -7.58 15.23
CA VAL A 350 7.14 -7.14 16.62
C VAL A 350 8.17 -6.00 16.67
N ASN A 351 7.75 -4.85 17.19
CA ASN A 351 8.63 -3.71 17.40
C ASN A 351 9.08 -3.70 18.87
N THR A 352 10.38 -3.58 19.09
CA THR A 352 10.98 -3.58 20.42
C THR A 352 11.78 -2.29 20.59
N PRO A 353 11.63 -1.55 21.70
CA PRO A 353 12.50 -0.41 22.01
C PRO A 353 13.96 -0.88 22.11
N THR A 354 14.87 -0.26 21.36
CA THR A 354 16.27 -0.74 21.25
C THR A 354 17.28 0.09 22.02
N ASN A 355 17.01 1.37 22.26
CA ASN A 355 17.95 2.29 22.90
C ASN A 355 17.27 3.05 24.03
N MET A 356 16.93 2.31 25.09
CA MET A 356 16.33 2.90 26.28
C MET A 356 17.41 3.38 27.25
N PRO A 357 17.22 4.55 27.90
CA PRO A 357 18.12 5.01 28.96
C PRO A 357 18.07 4.03 30.12
N LYS A 358 19.25 3.78 30.71
CA LYS A 358 19.37 2.97 31.93
C LYS A 358 19.06 3.85 33.13
N THR A 359 18.15 3.38 33.94
CA THR A 359 17.83 4.03 35.24
C THR A 359 18.65 3.42 36.36
N VAL A 360 18.85 4.17 37.43
CA VAL A 360 19.51 3.68 38.64
C VAL A 360 18.48 3.03 39.57
N SER A 361 18.94 2.11 40.42
CA SER A 361 18.12 1.52 41.48
C SER A 361 17.76 2.56 42.58
N SER A 362 16.70 2.28 43.35
CA SER A 362 16.32 3.14 44.49
C SER A 362 17.42 3.32 45.49
N ALA A 363 18.20 2.29 45.79
CA ALA A 363 19.34 2.37 46.67
C ALA A 363 20.46 3.28 46.14
N GLU A 364 20.76 3.19 44.84
CA GLU A 364 21.73 4.09 44.19
C GLU A 364 21.23 5.52 44.13
N TYR A 365 19.95 5.70 43.73
CA TYR A 365 19.31 7.02 43.75
C TYR A 365 19.40 7.67 45.13
N ALA A 366 19.08 6.93 46.21
CA ALA A 366 19.13 7.42 47.57
C ALA A 366 20.54 7.87 47.97
N ARG A 367 21.60 7.11 47.59
CA ARG A 367 23.00 7.49 47.84
C ARG A 367 23.37 8.77 47.09
N VAL A 368 23.07 8.85 45.80
CA VAL A 368 23.37 10.04 44.99
C VAL A 368 22.61 11.26 45.48
N ARG A 369 21.38 11.07 45.93
CA ARG A 369 20.56 12.14 46.48
C ARG A 369 21.12 12.68 47.81
N ASN A 370 21.59 11.78 48.68
CA ASN A 370 22.28 12.17 49.92
C ASN A 370 23.59 12.90 49.62
N GLU A 371 24.40 12.45 48.69
CA GLU A 371 25.60 13.13 48.23
C GLU A 371 25.29 14.56 47.74
N SER A 372 24.25 14.71 46.94
CA SER A 372 23.77 16.01 46.47
C SER A 372 23.40 16.94 47.67
N GLN A 373 22.74 16.41 48.72
CA GLN A 373 22.40 17.18 49.91
C GLN A 373 23.65 17.59 50.67
N ARG A 374 24.60 16.69 50.90
CA ARG A 374 25.87 16.99 51.56
C ARG A 374 26.66 18.08 50.84
N ASN A 375 26.68 18.06 49.49
CA ASN A 375 27.33 19.09 48.68
C ASN A 375 26.66 20.46 48.80
N LEU A 376 25.38 20.49 49.19
CA LEU A 376 24.63 21.73 49.52
C LEU A 376 24.71 22.11 51.00
N GLY A 377 25.51 21.39 51.81
CA GLY A 377 25.60 21.62 53.27
C GLY A 377 24.34 21.22 54.05
N LYS A 378 23.50 20.36 53.49
CA LYS A 378 22.24 19.88 54.08
C LYS A 378 22.40 18.46 54.63
N ALA A 379 21.51 18.08 55.53
CA ALA A 379 21.44 16.72 56.06
C ALA A 379 20.99 15.71 54.98
N ASP A 380 21.39 14.45 55.15
CA ASP A 380 20.94 13.33 54.35
C ASP A 380 19.41 13.18 54.43
N ILE A 381 18.80 12.87 53.31
CA ILE A 381 17.36 12.60 53.20
C ILE A 381 17.04 11.16 53.59
N PHE A 382 17.89 10.23 53.16
CA PHE A 382 17.72 8.79 53.36
C PHE A 382 18.75 8.30 54.40
N THR A 383 18.32 7.54 55.41
CA THR A 383 19.20 6.87 56.34
C THR A 383 19.90 5.67 55.68
N GLU A 384 21.00 5.20 56.28
CA GLU A 384 21.64 3.97 55.82
C GLU A 384 20.70 2.75 55.91
N ASP A 385 19.77 2.73 56.86
CA ASP A 385 18.75 1.70 56.98
C ASP A 385 17.72 1.78 55.84
N ASP A 386 17.30 2.98 55.44
CA ASP A 386 16.44 3.17 54.27
C ASP A 386 17.14 2.65 52.99
N ILE A 387 18.42 3.01 52.80
CA ILE A 387 19.21 2.56 51.63
C ILE A 387 19.33 1.04 51.62
N ARG A 388 19.56 0.40 52.77
CA ARG A 388 19.61 -1.04 52.94
C ARG A 388 18.27 -1.68 52.56
N LYS A 389 17.14 -1.12 53.01
CA LYS A 389 15.79 -1.58 52.75
C LYS A 389 15.40 -1.47 51.28
N PHE A 390 15.77 -0.35 50.64
CA PHE A 390 15.64 -0.25 49.16
C PHE A 390 16.44 -1.32 48.42
N ALA A 391 17.63 -1.65 48.90
CA ALA A 391 18.47 -2.66 48.25
C ALA A 391 17.94 -4.10 48.50
N SER A 392 17.32 -4.38 49.64
CA SER A 392 16.82 -5.70 50.00
C SER A 392 15.42 -6.01 49.49
N GLY A 393 14.65 -4.97 49.12
CA GLY A 393 13.25 -5.11 48.77
C GLY A 393 12.32 -5.42 49.96
N GLU A 394 12.77 -5.07 51.17
CA GLU A 394 11.96 -5.18 52.40
C GLU A 394 10.82 -4.16 52.36
N ASP A 395 9.59 -4.59 52.49
CA ASP A 395 8.38 -3.78 52.41
C ASP A 395 8.33 -2.90 51.12
N LEU A 396 7.97 -3.52 50.01
CA LEU A 396 7.92 -2.87 48.70
C LEU A 396 6.95 -1.68 48.63
N ASN A 397 5.95 -1.62 49.51
CA ASN A 397 5.06 -0.46 49.58
C ASN A 397 5.75 0.78 50.18
N ARG A 398 6.77 0.58 51.02
CA ARG A 398 7.50 1.66 51.69
C ARG A 398 8.89 1.92 51.08
N TYR A 399 9.52 0.89 50.59
CA TYR A 399 10.86 0.94 49.97
C TYR A 399 10.84 0.35 48.57
N PRO A 400 10.09 0.96 47.65
CA PRO A 400 9.96 0.46 46.28
C PRO A 400 11.28 0.61 45.50
N ASN A 401 11.43 -0.23 44.50
CA ASN A 401 12.46 -0.10 43.48
C ASN A 401 11.80 -0.20 42.10
N THR A 402 11.22 0.91 41.67
CA THR A 402 10.37 0.97 40.49
C THR A 402 11.17 1.26 39.25
N ASP A 403 11.17 0.36 38.28
CA ASP A 403 11.65 0.63 36.93
C ASP A 403 10.50 1.17 36.08
N TRP A 404 10.37 2.49 36.06
CA TRP A 404 9.32 3.19 35.31
C TRP A 404 9.42 3.00 33.82
N ILE A 405 10.65 2.84 33.29
CA ILE A 405 10.87 2.61 31.86
C ILE A 405 10.34 1.23 31.45
N ASP A 406 10.67 0.20 32.23
CA ASP A 406 10.18 -1.16 31.95
C ASP A 406 8.65 -1.28 32.12
N LEU A 407 8.07 -0.53 33.07
CA LEU A 407 6.61 -0.52 33.27
C LEU A 407 5.88 0.16 32.09
N MET A 408 6.45 1.23 31.54
CA MET A 408 5.83 2.07 30.52
C MET A 408 6.03 1.52 29.09
N PHE A 409 7.24 1.10 28.74
CA PHE A 409 7.59 0.72 27.38
C PHE A 409 7.51 -0.79 27.18
N LYS A 410 6.71 -1.21 26.22
CA LYS A 410 6.44 -2.62 25.90
C LYS A 410 6.73 -2.91 24.43
N ASN A 411 6.85 -4.16 24.10
CA ASN A 411 6.85 -4.58 22.70
C ASN A 411 5.51 -4.29 22.05
N SER A 412 5.54 -3.86 20.80
CA SER A 412 4.34 -3.57 20.02
C SER A 412 4.22 -4.48 18.79
N ILE A 413 3.01 -4.59 18.26
CA ILE A 413 2.71 -5.43 17.11
C ILE A 413 2.33 -4.53 15.94
N THR A 414 2.83 -4.90 14.76
CA THR A 414 2.44 -4.32 13.47
C THR A 414 2.01 -5.43 12.54
N THR A 415 0.86 -5.28 11.90
CA THR A 415 0.41 -6.19 10.84
C THR A 415 0.02 -5.40 9.61
N ARG A 416 0.27 -5.97 8.43
CA ARG A 416 -0.21 -5.46 7.15
C ARG A 416 -0.75 -6.58 6.31
N HIS A 417 -1.86 -6.31 5.64
CA HIS A 417 -2.47 -7.19 4.66
C HIS A 417 -2.90 -6.37 3.46
N SER A 418 -2.44 -6.73 2.28
CA SER A 418 -2.78 -6.04 1.04
C SER A 418 -3.13 -7.06 -0.04
N ILE A 419 -4.16 -6.77 -0.83
CA ILE A 419 -4.56 -7.56 -1.98
C ILE A 419 -4.70 -6.62 -3.16
N ALA A 420 -4.19 -7.03 -4.31
CA ALA A 420 -4.33 -6.28 -5.55
C ALA A 420 -4.72 -7.18 -6.71
N ALA A 421 -5.53 -6.65 -7.62
CA ALA A 421 -5.88 -7.25 -8.89
C ALA A 421 -5.47 -6.32 -10.03
N THR A 422 -4.72 -6.81 -10.99
CA THR A 422 -4.33 -6.05 -12.18
C THR A 422 -4.61 -6.86 -13.43
N GLY A 423 -5.05 -6.19 -14.50
CA GLY A 423 -5.35 -6.85 -15.76
C GLY A 423 -5.88 -5.86 -16.79
N GLY A 424 -6.35 -6.42 -17.91
CA GLY A 424 -6.98 -5.66 -18.96
C GLY A 424 -6.62 -6.11 -20.37
N ASN A 425 -7.05 -5.32 -21.33
CA ASN A 425 -6.73 -5.48 -22.74
C ASN A 425 -6.28 -4.12 -23.34
N GLU A 426 -6.16 -4.02 -24.66
CA GLU A 426 -5.78 -2.76 -25.31
C GLU A 426 -6.80 -1.63 -25.10
N GLY A 427 -8.08 -1.95 -24.92
CA GLY A 427 -9.14 -0.97 -24.73
C GLY A 427 -9.36 -0.55 -23.28
N VAL A 428 -9.21 -1.46 -22.32
CA VAL A 428 -9.43 -1.18 -20.89
C VAL A 428 -8.37 -1.87 -20.06
N LYS A 429 -7.73 -1.11 -19.15
CA LYS A 429 -6.76 -1.60 -18.18
C LYS A 429 -7.21 -1.17 -16.79
N TYR A 430 -7.01 -2.05 -15.81
CA TYR A 430 -7.40 -1.75 -14.43
C TYR A 430 -6.38 -2.24 -13.42
N TYR A 431 -6.26 -1.49 -12.34
CA TYR A 431 -5.60 -1.85 -11.10
C TYR A 431 -6.56 -1.58 -9.94
N LEU A 432 -6.83 -2.60 -9.16
CA LEU A 432 -7.71 -2.54 -7.98
C LEU A 432 -6.91 -3.04 -6.79
N SER A 433 -6.97 -2.36 -5.66
CA SER A 433 -6.33 -2.83 -4.43
C SER A 433 -7.16 -2.55 -3.19
N GLY A 434 -6.92 -3.34 -2.16
CA GLY A 434 -7.41 -3.14 -0.81
C GLY A 434 -6.33 -3.49 0.20
N GLY A 435 -6.18 -2.70 1.24
CA GLY A 435 -5.18 -2.88 2.29
C GLY A 435 -5.75 -2.63 3.67
N PHE A 436 -5.17 -3.30 4.65
CA PHE A 436 -5.40 -3.12 6.07
C PHE A 436 -4.07 -3.14 6.80
N ASP A 437 -3.80 -2.08 7.57
CA ASP A 437 -2.64 -1.96 8.46
C ASP A 437 -3.14 -1.79 9.89
N HIS A 438 -2.57 -2.54 10.82
CA HIS A 438 -2.79 -2.37 12.25
C HIS A 438 -1.45 -2.21 12.96
N GLN A 439 -1.37 -1.22 13.85
CA GLN A 439 -0.19 -0.93 14.65
C GLN A 439 -0.59 -0.62 16.08
N THR A 440 0.09 -1.26 17.03
CA THR A 440 0.09 -0.83 18.42
C THR A 440 1.33 0.01 18.72
N GLY A 441 1.26 0.90 19.69
CA GLY A 441 2.41 1.68 20.18
C GLY A 441 3.32 0.85 21.09
N VAL A 442 4.57 1.26 21.20
CA VAL A 442 5.49 0.76 22.25
C VAL A 442 5.07 1.21 23.64
N ILE A 443 4.18 2.18 23.73
CA ILE A 443 3.44 2.54 24.95
C ILE A 443 2.02 1.98 24.78
N PRO A 444 1.49 1.24 25.75
CA PRO A 444 0.12 0.72 25.70
C PRO A 444 -0.92 1.83 25.47
N GLU A 445 -2.15 1.44 25.14
CA GLU A 445 -3.28 2.36 24.89
C GLU A 445 -3.07 3.33 23.71
N VAL A 446 -2.11 3.06 22.82
CA VAL A 446 -1.92 3.77 21.55
C VAL A 446 -2.02 2.79 20.40
N ASN A 447 -3.04 2.96 19.56
CA ASN A 447 -3.31 2.06 18.43
C ASN A 447 -3.66 2.84 17.18
N GLN A 448 -3.39 2.25 16.01
CA GLN A 448 -3.85 2.76 14.73
C GLN A 448 -4.31 1.63 13.82
N ASN A 449 -5.44 1.85 13.16
CA ASN A 449 -5.90 1.06 12.02
C ASN A 449 -5.93 1.94 10.77
N VAL A 450 -5.49 1.40 9.63
CA VAL A 450 -5.59 2.07 8.33
C VAL A 450 -6.21 1.12 7.32
N PHE A 451 -7.31 1.53 6.72
CA PHE A 451 -7.97 0.82 5.63
C PHE A 451 -7.76 1.59 4.34
N ASN A 452 -7.30 0.93 3.30
CA ASN A 452 -7.02 1.51 1.99
C ASN A 452 -7.85 0.80 0.91
N VAL A 453 -8.45 1.57 0.02
CA VAL A 453 -9.04 1.06 -1.22
C VAL A 453 -8.63 1.95 -2.37
N ARG A 454 -8.19 1.35 -3.48
CA ARG A 454 -7.78 2.05 -4.70
C ARG A 454 -8.36 1.39 -5.94
N SER A 455 -8.72 2.22 -6.91
CA SER A 455 -9.13 1.78 -8.24
C SER A 455 -8.54 2.73 -9.28
N ASN A 456 -7.66 2.24 -10.14
CA ASN A 456 -7.12 2.98 -11.28
C ASN A 456 -7.58 2.28 -12.57
N VAL A 457 -8.32 2.99 -13.42
CA VAL A 457 -8.88 2.46 -14.66
C VAL A 457 -8.49 3.36 -15.82
N ASP A 458 -7.87 2.78 -16.84
CA ASP A 458 -7.51 3.45 -18.09
C ASP A 458 -8.34 2.87 -19.24
N VAL A 459 -9.00 3.75 -20.00
CA VAL A 459 -9.83 3.38 -21.14
C VAL A 459 -9.33 4.06 -22.42
N ALA A 460 -8.91 3.26 -23.40
CA ALA A 460 -8.57 3.74 -24.73
C ALA A 460 -9.83 3.68 -25.62
N ILE A 461 -10.56 4.80 -25.72
CA ILE A 461 -11.75 4.91 -26.57
C ILE A 461 -11.34 4.81 -28.05
N SER A 462 -10.18 5.39 -28.40
CA SER A 462 -9.54 5.25 -29.71
C SER A 462 -8.02 5.40 -29.57
N LYS A 463 -7.26 5.22 -30.63
CA LYS A 463 -5.82 5.43 -30.63
C LYS A 463 -5.41 6.86 -30.22
N ARG A 464 -6.29 7.84 -30.35
CA ARG A 464 -6.05 9.27 -30.05
C ARG A 464 -6.83 9.77 -28.84
N PHE A 465 -7.78 9.02 -28.32
CA PHE A 465 -8.65 9.46 -27.22
C PHE A 465 -8.61 8.47 -26.06
N ASN A 466 -8.09 8.92 -24.91
CA ASN A 466 -7.96 8.12 -23.72
C ASN A 466 -8.62 8.81 -22.53
N LEU A 467 -9.21 8.01 -21.66
CA LEU A 467 -9.77 8.39 -20.37
C LEU A 467 -9.03 7.63 -19.27
N SER A 468 -8.84 8.26 -18.12
CA SER A 468 -8.40 7.59 -16.90
C SER A 468 -9.28 8.04 -15.74
N PHE A 469 -9.58 7.12 -14.87
CA PHE A 469 -10.33 7.37 -13.64
C PHE A 469 -9.63 6.68 -12.48
N ASP A 470 -9.15 7.48 -11.52
CA ASP A 470 -8.43 7.00 -10.35
C ASP A 470 -9.23 7.38 -9.11
N MET A 471 -9.55 6.40 -8.27
CA MET A 471 -10.23 6.58 -7.00
C MET A 471 -9.35 6.06 -5.86
N ARG A 472 -9.37 6.77 -4.75
CA ARG A 472 -8.73 6.38 -3.50
C ARG A 472 -9.65 6.69 -2.34
N TYR A 473 -9.74 5.76 -1.40
CA TYR A 473 -10.32 5.98 -0.09
C TYR A 473 -9.40 5.43 0.99
N ILE A 474 -9.15 6.24 2.01
CA ILE A 474 -8.35 5.86 3.18
C ILE A 474 -9.17 6.19 4.42
N LEU A 475 -9.37 5.20 5.29
CA LEU A 475 -9.89 5.38 6.64
C LEU A 475 -8.75 5.15 7.61
N ARG A 476 -8.49 6.12 8.48
CA ARG A 476 -7.57 6.01 9.61
C ARG A 476 -8.36 6.12 10.90
N GLU A 477 -8.23 5.13 11.75
CA GLU A 477 -8.77 5.12 13.10
C GLU A 477 -7.58 5.12 14.06
N LYS A 478 -7.49 6.12 14.92
CA LYS A 478 -6.45 6.24 15.93
C LYS A 478 -7.09 6.32 17.29
N ASP A 479 -6.62 5.48 18.19
CA ASP A 479 -6.94 5.53 19.61
C ASP A 479 -5.68 5.87 20.40
N GLU A 480 -5.81 6.78 21.36
CA GLU A 480 -4.74 7.25 22.24
C GLU A 480 -5.30 7.55 23.61
N THR A 481 -4.49 7.42 24.66
CA THR A 481 -4.85 7.91 25.99
C THR A 481 -4.98 9.44 26.01
N MET A 482 -5.81 9.98 26.91
CA MET A 482 -5.96 11.43 27.11
C MET A 482 -4.68 12.11 27.59
N GLY A 483 -3.75 11.36 28.20
CA GLY A 483 -2.51 11.91 28.71
C GLY A 483 -2.65 12.63 30.06
N THR A 484 -1.68 13.47 30.35
CA THR A 484 -1.58 14.22 31.61
C THR A 484 -2.54 15.42 31.67
N SER A 485 -2.66 16.02 32.84
CA SER A 485 -3.59 17.14 33.10
C SER A 485 -3.37 18.37 32.19
N ASP A 486 -2.15 18.56 31.67
CA ASP A 486 -1.81 19.64 30.73
C ASP A 486 -2.27 19.45 29.30
N GLY A 487 -2.92 18.29 28.99
CA GLY A 487 -3.46 18.00 27.68
C GLY A 487 -2.43 17.62 26.61
N THR A 488 -1.18 17.34 26.98
CA THR A 488 -0.11 16.97 26.05
C THR A 488 -0.20 15.53 25.57
N GLY A 489 -1.22 14.78 25.99
CA GLY A 489 -1.45 13.41 25.55
C GLY A 489 -0.34 12.47 26.01
N ILE A 490 -0.01 11.50 25.15
CA ILE A 490 1.04 10.51 25.43
C ILE A 490 2.42 11.13 25.64
N ASP A 491 2.71 12.27 25.00
CA ASP A 491 3.99 12.94 25.12
C ASP A 491 4.25 13.44 26.57
N GLY A 492 3.19 13.94 27.24
CA GLY A 492 3.24 14.28 28.66
C GLY A 492 3.52 13.07 29.54
N ILE A 493 2.87 11.94 29.26
CA ILE A 493 3.10 10.68 29.99
C ILE A 493 4.57 10.23 29.84
N ILE A 494 5.14 10.32 28.64
CA ILE A 494 6.56 9.99 28.40
C ILE A 494 7.47 10.89 29.24
N ILE A 495 7.25 12.20 29.18
CA ILE A 495 8.03 13.17 29.94
C ILE A 495 7.95 12.90 31.45
N ASP A 496 6.76 12.64 31.96
CA ASP A 496 6.55 12.37 33.37
C ASP A 496 7.16 11.04 33.80
N THR A 497 7.12 10.01 32.92
CA THR A 497 7.82 8.74 33.16
C THR A 497 9.31 8.93 33.39
N TYR A 498 9.98 9.79 32.59
CA TYR A 498 11.41 10.09 32.75
C TYR A 498 11.71 10.96 33.98
N LYS A 499 10.73 11.69 34.50
CA LYS A 499 10.89 12.48 35.77
C LYS A 499 10.67 11.63 37.01
N MET A 500 10.08 10.43 36.88
CA MET A 500 9.78 9.59 38.03
C MET A 500 11.04 9.01 38.66
N ASN A 501 11.12 9.12 39.99
CA ASN A 501 12.20 8.53 40.76
C ASN A 501 11.94 7.04 41.01
N PRO A 502 12.97 6.18 41.05
CA PRO A 502 12.79 4.77 41.36
C PRO A 502 12.25 4.51 42.77
N THR A 503 12.42 5.46 43.70
CA THR A 503 11.87 5.43 45.05
C THR A 503 10.38 5.74 45.12
N TYR A 504 9.73 6.04 44.02
CA TYR A 504 8.29 6.24 43.96
C TYR A 504 7.60 4.94 43.62
N LEU A 505 6.53 4.64 44.38
CA LEU A 505 5.72 3.46 44.19
C LEU A 505 4.81 3.63 42.96
N ALA A 506 4.75 2.63 42.09
CA ALA A 506 3.80 2.61 40.96
C ALA A 506 2.42 2.10 41.43
N TYR A 507 2.42 0.96 42.07
CA TYR A 507 1.21 0.27 42.53
C TYR A 507 1.40 -0.20 43.98
N TYR A 508 0.35 -0.10 44.78
CA TYR A 508 0.28 -0.83 46.02
C TYR A 508 0.04 -2.32 45.79
N THR A 509 0.23 -3.13 46.85
CA THR A 509 0.04 -4.60 46.75
C THR A 509 -1.39 -5.00 46.50
N ASP A 510 -2.37 -4.11 46.70
CA ASP A 510 -3.77 -4.29 46.33
C ASP A 510 -4.10 -3.90 44.86
N GLY A 511 -3.10 -3.41 44.11
CA GLY A 511 -3.22 -2.98 42.74
C GLY A 511 -3.63 -1.52 42.53
N SER A 512 -3.88 -0.76 43.60
CA SER A 512 -4.20 0.67 43.49
C SER A 512 -2.97 1.49 43.07
N TYR A 513 -3.15 2.53 42.26
CA TYR A 513 -2.09 3.42 41.84
C TYR A 513 -1.66 4.34 42.98
N ALA A 514 -0.35 4.44 43.20
CA ALA A 514 0.20 5.32 44.23
C ALA A 514 0.31 6.77 43.75
N TYR A 515 -0.10 7.72 44.61
CA TYR A 515 0.15 9.13 44.47
C TYR A 515 1.33 9.55 45.31
N ASN A 516 2.31 10.19 44.71
CA ASN A 516 3.48 10.72 45.38
C ASN A 516 3.35 12.24 45.47
N SER A 517 3.31 12.77 46.67
CA SER A 517 2.99 14.20 46.98
C SER A 517 3.98 15.26 46.46
N ASN A 518 4.87 14.91 45.53
CA ASN A 518 5.90 15.82 45.00
C ASN A 518 5.51 16.53 43.69
N GLY A 519 4.22 16.58 43.38
CA GLY A 519 3.69 17.31 42.22
C GLY A 519 3.74 16.58 40.91
N ILE A 520 4.32 15.37 40.84
CA ILE A 520 4.27 14.51 39.65
C ILE A 520 3.28 13.37 39.90
N VAL A 521 2.23 13.32 39.11
CA VAL A 521 1.24 12.28 39.23
C VAL A 521 1.75 11.00 38.55
N ASN A 522 1.32 9.85 39.05
CA ASN A 522 1.68 8.55 38.52
C ASN A 522 1.33 8.42 37.02
N PRO A 523 2.31 8.33 36.10
CA PRO A 523 2.06 8.32 34.67
C PRO A 523 1.31 7.07 34.21
N LEU A 524 1.40 5.94 34.95
CA LEU A 524 0.64 4.73 34.64
C LEU A 524 -0.85 4.90 34.95
N ALA A 525 -1.20 5.65 36.02
CA ALA A 525 -2.58 5.98 36.31
C ALA A 525 -3.19 6.82 35.17
N TYR A 526 -2.46 7.81 34.67
CA TYR A 526 -2.90 8.57 33.50
C TYR A 526 -3.02 7.72 32.24
N LEU A 527 -2.08 6.81 32.03
CA LEU A 527 -2.09 5.94 30.86
C LEU A 527 -3.38 5.11 30.77
N TYR A 528 -3.82 4.54 31.88
CA TYR A 528 -4.91 3.57 31.88
C TYR A 528 -6.26 4.14 32.33
N GLU A 529 -6.27 5.20 33.15
CA GLU A 529 -7.51 5.66 33.80
C GLU A 529 -7.99 7.03 33.26
N ALA A 530 -7.12 7.87 32.73
CA ALA A 530 -7.47 9.27 32.37
C ALA A 530 -8.47 9.40 31.20
N GLY A 531 -8.79 8.31 30.52
CA GLY A 531 -9.71 8.31 29.40
C GLY A 531 -9.04 8.11 28.05
N ASN A 532 -9.77 8.34 26.98
CA ASN A 532 -9.30 8.05 25.64
C ASN A 532 -9.56 9.18 24.64
N TRP A 533 -8.69 9.30 23.66
CA TRP A 533 -8.81 10.15 22.50
C TRP A 533 -8.92 9.28 21.25
N GLN A 534 -10.06 9.38 20.58
CA GLN A 534 -10.33 8.72 19.29
C GLN A 534 -10.28 9.74 18.17
N ASP A 535 -9.58 9.41 17.09
CA ASP A 535 -9.42 10.28 15.93
C ASP A 535 -9.65 9.46 14.64
N ASP A 536 -10.81 9.68 14.01
CA ASP A 536 -11.20 8.99 12.79
C ASP A 536 -11.05 9.95 11.60
N THR A 537 -10.18 9.64 10.65
CA THR A 537 -10.00 10.43 9.43
C THR A 537 -10.40 9.63 8.20
N HIS A 538 -11.30 10.21 7.42
CA HIS A 538 -11.72 9.72 6.10
C HIS A 538 -11.10 10.60 5.03
N ASP A 539 -10.32 10.03 4.12
CA ASP A 539 -9.72 10.70 2.95
C ASP A 539 -10.22 10.02 1.67
N ALA A 540 -11.02 10.73 0.90
CA ALA A 540 -11.58 10.26 -0.36
C ALA A 540 -11.12 11.15 -1.51
N SER A 541 -10.45 10.56 -2.51
CA SER A 541 -9.93 11.28 -3.68
C SER A 541 -10.39 10.62 -4.97
N GLY A 542 -10.77 11.46 -5.94
CA GLY A 542 -11.09 11.05 -7.31
C GLY A 542 -10.37 11.92 -8.32
N ILE A 543 -9.66 11.29 -9.26
CA ILE A 543 -9.00 11.97 -10.39
C ILE A 543 -9.64 11.46 -11.67
N PHE A 544 -10.16 12.38 -12.46
CA PHE A 544 -10.62 12.13 -13.81
C PHE A 544 -9.68 12.80 -14.79
N LYS A 545 -9.14 12.04 -15.75
CA LYS A 545 -8.21 12.53 -16.75
C LYS A 545 -8.68 12.16 -18.14
N LEU A 546 -8.69 13.13 -19.03
CA LEU A 546 -9.06 13.00 -20.44
C LEU A 546 -7.88 13.47 -21.28
N SER A 547 -7.47 12.71 -22.28
CA SER A 547 -6.44 13.13 -23.21
C SER A 547 -6.84 12.87 -24.67
N TYR A 548 -6.63 13.90 -25.51
CA TYR A 548 -6.92 13.81 -26.95
C TYR A 548 -5.73 14.29 -27.77
N GLU A 549 -5.30 13.48 -28.69
CA GLU A 549 -4.22 13.79 -29.62
C GLU A 549 -4.81 14.25 -30.97
N PHE A 550 -4.70 15.55 -31.25
CA PHE A 550 -5.24 16.19 -32.46
C PHE A 550 -4.50 15.74 -33.72
N ILE A 551 -3.19 15.82 -33.66
CA ILE A 551 -2.24 15.35 -34.67
C ILE A 551 -1.08 14.70 -33.96
N ASP A 552 -0.27 13.93 -34.65
CA ASP A 552 0.86 13.22 -34.08
C ASP A 552 1.80 14.18 -33.33
N GLY A 553 1.92 13.95 -32.03
CA GLY A 553 2.71 14.75 -31.08
C GLY A 553 1.98 15.94 -30.45
N LEU A 554 0.81 16.40 -30.95
CA LEU A 554 0.04 17.48 -30.33
C LEU A 554 -1.13 16.91 -29.50
N LYS A 555 -1.03 16.96 -28.19
CA LYS A 555 -2.00 16.37 -27.26
C LYS A 555 -2.50 17.40 -26.27
N LEU A 556 -3.82 17.44 -26.06
CA LEU A 556 -4.48 18.15 -24.97
C LEU A 556 -4.84 17.13 -23.88
N THR A 557 -4.50 17.46 -22.63
CA THR A 557 -4.88 16.70 -21.47
C THR A 557 -5.65 17.57 -20.51
N GLY A 558 -6.89 17.19 -20.17
CA GLY A 558 -7.67 17.75 -19.10
C GLY A 558 -7.62 16.83 -17.88
N LEU A 559 -7.47 17.40 -16.70
CA LEU A 559 -7.53 16.68 -15.43
C LEU A 559 -8.44 17.42 -14.46
N ALA A 560 -9.32 16.69 -13.81
CA ALA A 560 -10.13 17.17 -12.69
C ALA A 560 -9.89 16.25 -11.49
N ASN A 561 -9.53 16.84 -10.35
CA ASN A 561 -9.40 16.13 -9.09
C ASN A 561 -10.30 16.75 -8.04
N VAL A 562 -10.86 15.90 -7.21
CA VAL A 562 -11.59 16.26 -5.99
C VAL A 562 -11.04 15.41 -4.85
N ASN A 563 -10.67 16.06 -3.76
CA ASN A 563 -10.26 15.39 -2.52
C ASN A 563 -11.09 15.88 -1.36
N TYR A 564 -11.72 14.97 -0.62
CA TYR A 564 -12.50 15.24 0.59
C TYR A 564 -11.81 14.60 1.78
N ILE A 565 -11.52 15.41 2.80
CA ILE A 565 -11.02 14.93 4.09
C ILE A 565 -12.07 15.29 5.15
N PHE A 566 -12.49 14.30 5.88
CA PHE A 566 -13.35 14.46 7.05
C PHE A 566 -12.66 13.82 8.24
N ASN A 567 -12.43 14.61 9.29
CA ASN A 567 -11.87 14.16 10.55
C ASN A 567 -12.89 14.31 11.65
N LYS A 568 -13.03 13.27 12.45
CA LYS A 568 -13.81 13.22 13.68
C LYS A 568 -12.87 12.96 14.84
N SER A 569 -12.79 13.88 15.80
CA SER A 569 -12.03 13.70 17.02
C SER A 569 -12.96 13.73 18.23
N SER A 570 -12.76 12.79 19.14
CA SER A 570 -13.53 12.64 20.38
C SER A 570 -12.58 12.40 21.52
N LYS A 571 -12.51 13.31 22.46
CA LYS A 571 -11.64 13.25 23.63
C LYS A 571 -12.49 13.12 24.89
N MET A 572 -12.52 11.93 25.46
CA MET A 572 -13.22 11.65 26.70
C MET A 572 -12.21 11.58 27.84
N LYS A 573 -12.20 12.62 28.68
CA LYS A 573 -11.44 12.62 29.93
C LYS A 573 -12.30 11.96 31.02
N ARG A 574 -11.69 11.11 31.83
CA ARG A 574 -12.34 10.43 32.94
C ARG A 574 -11.85 10.95 34.27
N GLN A 575 -12.72 10.96 35.26
CA GLN A 575 -12.36 11.12 36.65
C GLN A 575 -11.88 9.79 37.21
N PHE A 576 -10.73 9.78 37.88
CA PHE A 576 -10.19 8.56 38.48
C PHE A 576 -9.58 8.82 39.85
N GLN A 577 -9.33 7.76 40.60
CA GLN A 577 -8.79 7.83 41.97
C GLN A 577 -7.41 7.17 42.04
N ILE A 578 -6.55 7.79 42.84
CA ILE A 578 -5.24 7.25 43.18
C ILE A 578 -5.07 7.36 44.71
N THR A 579 -4.24 6.51 45.31
CA THR A 579 -4.07 6.43 46.74
C THR A 579 -2.84 7.22 47.19
N ASP A 580 -3.00 8.19 48.08
CA ASP A 580 -1.88 8.97 48.62
C ASP A 580 -0.92 8.06 49.38
N TYR A 581 0.37 8.25 49.13
CA TYR A 581 1.42 7.41 49.69
C TYR A 581 1.52 7.52 51.21
N ASN A 582 1.32 8.72 51.75
CA ASN A 582 1.50 9.01 53.17
C ASN A 582 0.22 8.79 54.01
N SER A 583 -0.89 9.39 53.58
CA SER A 583 -2.17 9.31 54.31
C SER A 583 -2.94 8.03 54.06
N LYS A 584 -2.69 7.37 52.93
CA LYS A 584 -3.50 6.23 52.40
C LYS A 584 -4.92 6.63 52.03
N ASP A 585 -5.21 7.90 51.89
CA ASP A 585 -6.48 8.40 51.42
C ASP A 585 -6.56 8.36 49.90
N ASN A 586 -7.77 8.21 49.38
CA ASN A 586 -8.01 8.33 47.96
C ASN A 586 -8.02 9.78 47.53
N VAL A 587 -7.20 10.10 46.54
CA VAL A 587 -7.17 11.40 45.87
C VAL A 587 -7.89 11.26 44.54
N THR A 588 -8.96 12.04 44.33
CA THR A 588 -9.66 12.09 43.08
C THR A 588 -8.95 13.07 42.16
N LEU A 589 -8.58 12.58 40.98
CA LEU A 589 -7.94 13.36 39.93
C LEU A 589 -8.89 13.55 38.76
N GLU A 590 -8.70 14.68 38.10
CA GLU A 590 -9.39 15.11 36.91
C GLU A 590 -10.91 15.31 37.13
N GLN A 591 -11.50 16.03 36.22
CA GLN A 591 -12.96 16.11 36.07
C GLN A 591 -13.33 15.48 34.73
N ASN A 592 -14.33 14.64 34.74
CA ASN A 592 -14.76 14.04 33.48
C ASN A 592 -15.29 15.08 32.52
N SER A 593 -14.84 14.97 31.27
CA SER A 593 -15.22 15.90 30.21
C SER A 593 -15.20 15.23 28.84
N LEU A 594 -15.98 15.77 27.92
CA LEU A 594 -15.99 15.36 26.52
C LEU A 594 -15.73 16.57 25.63
N ASP A 595 -14.71 16.47 24.77
CA ASP A 595 -14.43 17.38 23.69
C ASP A 595 -14.65 16.67 22.36
N GLU A 596 -15.56 17.17 21.55
CA GLU A 596 -15.90 16.65 20.24
C GLU A 596 -15.56 17.68 19.16
N SER A 597 -14.76 17.28 18.17
CA SER A 597 -14.50 18.14 17.02
C SER A 597 -14.74 17.45 15.70
N ARG A 598 -15.09 18.25 14.70
CA ARG A 598 -15.29 17.82 13.31
C ARG A 598 -14.58 18.78 12.41
N ASN A 599 -13.68 18.26 11.60
CA ASN A 599 -12.98 19.01 10.57
C ASN A 599 -13.40 18.50 9.19
N TYR A 600 -13.61 19.40 8.27
CA TYR A 600 -13.93 19.11 6.90
C TYR A 600 -13.01 19.91 5.98
N SER A 601 -12.46 19.27 4.95
CA SER A 601 -11.73 19.93 3.86
C SER A 601 -12.16 19.35 2.52
N ALA A 602 -12.39 20.24 1.55
CA ALA A 602 -12.67 19.89 0.17
C ALA A 602 -11.71 20.64 -0.76
N TYR A 603 -10.80 19.89 -1.36
CA TYR A 603 -9.80 20.40 -2.30
C TYR A 603 -10.20 20.02 -3.73
N TYR A 604 -10.12 21.00 -4.63
CA TYR A 604 -10.42 20.87 -6.05
C TYR A 604 -9.21 21.28 -6.87
N ASN A 605 -8.86 20.51 -7.90
CA ASN A 605 -7.80 20.83 -8.83
C ASN A 605 -8.26 20.57 -10.26
N LEU A 606 -8.16 21.56 -11.11
CA LEU A 606 -8.46 21.49 -12.54
C LEU A 606 -7.21 21.84 -13.33
N GLN A 607 -6.87 21.02 -14.31
CA GLN A 607 -5.69 21.24 -15.18
C GLN A 607 -6.09 21.10 -16.64
N ALA A 608 -5.55 21.97 -17.47
CA ALA A 608 -5.59 21.87 -18.93
C ALA A 608 -4.16 22.00 -19.46
N LEU A 609 -3.63 20.95 -20.05
CA LEU A 609 -2.23 20.86 -20.50
C LEU A 609 -2.16 20.57 -21.99
N LEU A 610 -1.57 21.45 -22.77
CA LEU A 610 -1.28 21.26 -24.18
C LEU A 610 0.20 20.89 -24.33
N THR A 611 0.46 19.70 -24.86
CA THR A 611 1.83 19.21 -25.12
C THR A 611 2.05 19.02 -26.61
N TYR A 612 3.24 19.41 -27.08
CA TYR A 612 3.70 19.14 -28.43
C TYR A 612 5.07 18.50 -28.39
N GLN A 613 5.18 17.27 -28.87
CA GLN A 613 6.43 16.50 -28.90
C GLN A 613 6.69 16.05 -30.32
N LYS A 614 7.83 16.44 -30.89
CA LYS A 614 8.20 16.02 -32.24
C LYS A 614 9.71 15.93 -32.43
N GLN A 615 10.12 14.92 -33.16
CA GLN A 615 11.49 14.73 -33.61
C GLN A 615 11.62 15.08 -35.09
N PHE A 616 12.58 15.94 -35.41
CA PHE A 616 12.91 16.39 -36.77
C PHE A 616 14.35 15.98 -37.06
N GLY A 617 14.56 14.80 -37.63
CA GLY A 617 15.90 14.27 -37.82
C GLY A 617 16.67 14.10 -36.49
N LYS A 618 17.72 14.87 -36.28
CA LYS A 618 18.51 14.88 -35.01
C LYS A 618 17.96 15.85 -33.96
N HIS A 619 16.97 16.66 -34.29
CA HIS A 619 16.38 17.66 -33.39
C HIS A 619 15.15 17.09 -32.73
N SER A 620 15.03 17.25 -31.41
CA SER A 620 13.86 16.85 -30.61
C SER A 620 13.30 18.08 -29.90
N LEU A 621 12.02 18.35 -30.08
CA LEU A 621 11.32 19.46 -29.45
C LEU A 621 10.18 18.95 -28.59
N ASP A 622 10.15 19.40 -27.33
CA ASP A 622 9.06 19.14 -26.36
C ASP A 622 8.58 20.49 -25.83
N VAL A 623 7.34 20.84 -26.10
CA VAL A 623 6.70 22.06 -25.61
C VAL A 623 5.50 21.72 -24.77
N LEU A 624 5.37 22.36 -23.62
CA LEU A 624 4.25 22.28 -22.71
C LEU A 624 3.71 23.68 -22.43
N ALA A 625 2.41 23.85 -22.56
CA ALA A 625 1.66 25.01 -22.06
C ALA A 625 0.52 24.51 -21.19
N GLY A 626 0.26 25.15 -20.06
CA GLY A 626 -0.75 24.68 -19.12
C GLY A 626 -1.47 25.80 -18.38
N TYR A 627 -2.72 25.50 -18.01
CA TYR A 627 -3.52 26.24 -17.06
C TYR A 627 -3.94 25.33 -15.92
N LEU A 628 -3.76 25.80 -14.69
CA LEU A 628 -4.13 25.09 -13.47
C LEU A 628 -5.02 26.00 -12.63
N GLN A 629 -6.04 25.41 -12.03
CA GLN A 629 -6.88 26.06 -11.02
C GLN A 629 -7.03 25.16 -9.83
N GLU A 630 -6.75 25.68 -8.67
CA GLU A 630 -6.84 24.99 -7.39
C GLU A 630 -7.68 25.79 -6.43
N SER A 631 -8.47 25.12 -5.60
CA SER A 631 -9.17 25.75 -4.50
C SER A 631 -9.41 24.76 -3.38
N GLU A 632 -9.41 25.25 -2.16
CA GLU A 632 -9.74 24.46 -0.98
C GLU A 632 -10.71 25.24 -0.11
N LYS A 633 -11.69 24.53 0.42
CA LYS A 633 -12.62 24.99 1.46
C LYS A 633 -12.43 24.08 2.65
N SER A 634 -12.18 24.66 3.79
CA SER A 634 -12.08 23.94 5.05
C SER A 634 -12.94 24.62 6.11
N ASP A 635 -13.57 23.83 6.94
CA ASP A 635 -14.25 24.28 8.13
C ASP A 635 -14.07 23.27 9.26
N TRP A 636 -14.13 23.78 10.48
CA TRP A 636 -14.13 22.94 11.66
C TRP A 636 -15.03 23.52 12.74
N ILE A 637 -15.55 22.65 13.57
CA ILE A 637 -16.32 22.96 14.75
C ILE A 637 -15.88 22.04 15.89
N SER A 638 -15.79 22.60 17.11
CA SER A 638 -15.61 21.85 18.34
C SER A 638 -16.66 22.21 19.36
N ALA A 639 -16.91 21.29 20.28
CA ALA A 639 -17.79 21.50 21.40
C ALA A 639 -17.30 20.71 22.61
N TYR A 640 -17.34 21.31 23.77
CA TYR A 640 -16.88 20.77 25.03
C TYR A 640 -17.96 20.81 26.10
N ARG A 641 -18.01 19.80 26.95
CA ARG A 641 -18.73 19.79 28.23
C ARG A 641 -17.98 18.95 29.26
N ASP A 642 -18.16 19.31 30.54
CA ASP A 642 -17.69 18.51 31.67
C ASP A 642 -18.85 18.14 32.62
N GLY A 643 -18.51 17.60 33.81
CA GLY A 643 -19.46 17.29 34.87
C GLY A 643 -20.43 16.19 34.47
N TYR A 644 -19.95 15.13 33.84
CA TYR A 644 -20.75 13.94 33.52
C TYR A 644 -21.09 13.15 34.79
N PRO A 645 -22.34 12.68 34.93
CA PRO A 645 -22.74 11.86 36.08
C PRO A 645 -22.11 10.47 36.07
N THR A 646 -21.58 10.03 34.94
CA THR A 646 -20.92 8.74 34.73
C THR A 646 -20.03 8.78 33.48
N ASP A 647 -18.92 8.04 33.49
CA ASP A 647 -18.01 7.88 32.36
C ASP A 647 -18.56 6.97 31.24
N LEU A 648 -19.77 6.42 31.43
CA LEU A 648 -20.42 5.56 30.42
C LEU A 648 -21.18 6.35 29.34
N VAL A 649 -21.39 7.66 29.55
CA VAL A 649 -22.16 8.53 28.64
C VAL A 649 -21.21 9.40 27.84
N HIS A 650 -21.04 9.08 26.56
CA HIS A 650 -20.14 9.75 25.63
C HIS A 650 -20.93 10.61 24.62
N VAL A 651 -21.83 11.45 25.12
CA VAL A 651 -22.58 12.42 24.30
C VAL A 651 -22.60 13.78 25.00
N LEU A 652 -22.43 14.84 24.24
CA LEU A 652 -22.31 16.21 24.78
C LEU A 652 -23.51 16.59 25.69
N THR A 653 -24.72 16.13 25.35
CA THR A 653 -25.91 16.44 26.15
C THR A 653 -25.93 15.77 27.53
N GLY A 654 -25.04 14.79 27.78
CA GLY A 654 -24.90 14.12 29.08
C GLY A 654 -24.12 14.94 30.11
N GLY A 655 -23.33 15.90 29.69
CA GLY A 655 -22.53 16.75 30.57
C GLY A 655 -23.35 17.90 31.18
N SER A 656 -22.77 18.55 32.20
CA SER A 656 -23.35 19.74 32.85
C SER A 656 -23.61 20.87 31.85
N MET A 657 -24.61 21.66 32.15
CA MET A 657 -24.85 22.91 31.41
C MET A 657 -24.13 24.12 31.99
N ASP A 658 -23.42 23.93 33.12
CA ASP A 658 -22.75 25.04 33.81
C ASP A 658 -21.36 25.34 33.20
N ASN A 659 -20.72 24.35 32.58
CA ASN A 659 -19.42 24.50 31.97
C ASN A 659 -19.41 23.85 30.57
N TRP A 660 -19.50 24.68 29.58
CA TRP A 660 -19.47 24.28 28.18
C TRP A 660 -18.77 25.32 27.32
N SER A 661 -18.23 24.88 26.21
CA SER A 661 -17.70 25.78 25.19
C SER A 661 -17.92 25.21 23.78
N ASN A 662 -17.88 26.08 22.82
CA ASN A 662 -17.82 25.72 21.42
C ASN A 662 -16.92 26.72 20.69
N ASP A 663 -16.30 26.25 19.63
CA ASP A 663 -15.46 27.05 18.74
C ASP A 663 -15.55 26.54 17.31
N GLY A 664 -15.15 27.34 16.34
CA GLY A 664 -15.16 26.94 14.94
C GLY A 664 -14.66 28.03 14.01
N ASN A 665 -14.13 27.62 12.88
CA ASN A 665 -13.67 28.51 11.82
C ASN A 665 -13.91 27.90 10.45
N ALA A 666 -13.94 28.76 9.42
CA ALA A 666 -13.98 28.35 8.02
C ALA A 666 -12.98 29.17 7.20
N ASP A 667 -12.29 28.50 6.29
CA ASP A 667 -11.32 29.11 5.39
C ASP A 667 -11.55 28.67 3.93
N HIS A 668 -11.20 29.57 3.01
CA HIS A 668 -11.28 29.31 1.59
C HIS A 668 -10.17 30.03 0.83
N TRP A 669 -9.43 29.28 0.05
CA TRP A 669 -8.44 29.86 -0.86
C TRP A 669 -8.59 29.30 -2.28
N ALA A 670 -8.12 30.06 -3.26
CA ALA A 670 -8.04 29.64 -4.66
C ALA A 670 -6.82 30.23 -5.34
N ILE A 671 -6.22 29.44 -6.24
CA ILE A 671 -5.05 29.82 -7.03
C ILE A 671 -5.32 29.45 -8.49
N ALA A 672 -5.00 30.37 -9.41
CA ALA A 672 -4.96 30.10 -10.83
C ALA A 672 -3.54 30.33 -11.34
N SER A 673 -3.02 29.39 -12.13
CA SER A 673 -1.63 29.41 -12.60
C SER A 673 -1.55 29.12 -14.08
N PHE A 674 -0.65 29.81 -14.77
CA PHE A 674 -0.20 29.46 -16.12
C PHE A 674 1.22 28.95 -16.07
N LEU A 675 1.54 27.95 -16.86
CA LEU A 675 2.88 27.39 -16.95
C LEU A 675 3.29 27.14 -18.40
N GLY A 676 4.60 27.13 -18.63
CA GLY A 676 5.17 26.79 -19.93
C GLY A 676 6.54 26.18 -19.77
N ARG A 677 6.87 25.23 -20.63
CA ARG A 677 8.19 24.60 -20.71
C ARG A 677 8.52 24.27 -22.15
N ILE A 678 9.77 24.55 -22.52
CA ILE A 678 10.32 24.16 -23.82
C ILE A 678 11.61 23.40 -23.55
N ASN A 679 11.71 22.19 -24.10
CA ASN A 679 12.91 21.36 -24.09
C ASN A 679 13.35 21.13 -25.55
N TYR A 680 14.62 21.31 -25.81
CA TYR A 680 15.22 21.09 -27.12
C TYR A 680 16.48 20.24 -26.98
#